data_121d2cc1b8d329a4f5b2f81eb68c6b29
#
_entry.id   121d2cc1b8d329a4f5b2f81eb68c6b29
#
_cell.length_a   1.000
_cell.length_b   1.000
_cell.length_c   1.000
_cell.angle_alpha   90.00
_cell.angle_beta   90.00
_cell.angle_gamma   90.00
#
_symmetry.space_group_name_H-M   'P 1'
#
loop_
_entity.id
_entity.type
_entity.pdbx_description
1 polymer ?
#
loop_
_entity_poly.entity_id
_entity_poly.type
_entity_poly.pdbx_seq_one_letter_code
_entity_poly.pdbx_strand_id
1 'polypeptide(L)'
;GIRTDTGRENTYSYDNEGNITSIKDSIGNTNYFKYGVGNTLEKVVDSDGLVSEYSYDKMYNLAGIRQYKKDNENDCLTRSYYRNNMGRIFKIENADSTYKTMDYNSLGQVVKNIDEDGFKTELKYNEAGLLTSMKCSDGNNVNYEYDGNRFLKAVSGSFGSMSFERDKKGLVKKALTTEGRSIAYEYDKFGRTVAIVYPDGKKVGYKYDKKGRLIETVSGNEHIRLTYNSLGRLESREYSDGSKTCYEYNDIGSPTKITHISDEKINMEYTYAYDLVGNKTGISINRNGSVKDYSYSYDEVGRITKVVLNGKVLREYSYDIFGNRTDKVEYFKDEVITTKYIYKGGKLAEELISKNNSLIQKRYEYDKRGNIIKKFSGGKLEAEYKYNGLGQLISVISGKNSVTYEYDGLGHRIGKTESNGSESHTTSYVIDIRKKTDNILWQNSDGNERSFVWDIQLISEVEDDDSANIICDELGSVILEGEELFEYSEFGEVLGSKPKNFGFAGLMVDDISGNYLSATRMYDENLGRFLGKDKIKGDLRYGFTQNEYTYCYNSPLIFVDSTGESPAANALTSVLDTTENYIRYVMFLGIYSVVDVTTKNIRAGLNLVQDEVVDDIANSGYTYWKERVADIEKDAISKDVYNKIKNI
;
A
#
# COMPACT_ATOMS: atom_id res chain seq x y z
N GLY A 1 -21.97 22.34 -6.25
CA GLY A 1 -20.51 22.21 -6.04
C GLY A 1 -20.18 22.18 -4.55
N ILE A 2 -19.12 21.48 -4.20
CA ILE A 2 -18.55 21.51 -2.84
C ILE A 2 -17.30 22.37 -2.94
N ARG A 3 -17.27 23.46 -2.16
CA ARG A 3 -16.12 24.38 -2.10
C ARG A 3 -15.49 24.32 -0.72
N THR A 4 -14.16 24.19 -0.70
CA THR A 4 -13.36 24.30 0.54
C THR A 4 -12.88 25.73 0.75
N ASP A 5 -12.47 26.08 1.97
CA ASP A 5 -11.93 27.41 2.30
C ASP A 5 -10.62 27.71 1.54
N THR A 6 -9.92 26.70 1.03
CA THR A 6 -8.72 26.81 0.17
C THR A 6 -9.03 27.17 -1.28
N GLY A 7 -10.32 27.34 -1.65
CA GLY A 7 -10.74 27.60 -3.04
C GLY A 7 -10.90 26.35 -3.89
N ARG A 8 -10.73 25.16 -3.33
CA ARG A 8 -10.97 23.89 -4.01
C ARG A 8 -12.48 23.74 -4.23
N GLU A 9 -12.90 23.51 -5.47
CA GLU A 9 -14.29 23.37 -5.85
C GLU A 9 -14.47 22.21 -6.83
N ASN A 10 -15.31 21.22 -6.50
CA ASN A 10 -15.75 20.21 -7.44
C ASN A 10 -17.19 20.47 -7.86
N THR A 11 -17.46 20.39 -9.15
CA THR A 11 -18.80 20.58 -9.73
C THR A 11 -19.34 19.22 -10.21
N TYR A 12 -20.58 18.93 -9.90
CA TYR A 12 -21.26 17.68 -10.22
C TYR A 12 -22.46 17.94 -11.12
N SER A 13 -22.65 17.11 -12.14
CA SER A 13 -23.88 17.04 -12.93
C SER A 13 -24.61 15.72 -12.65
N TYR A 14 -25.92 15.72 -12.77
CA TYR A 14 -26.76 14.56 -12.45
C TYR A 14 -27.76 14.31 -13.58
N ASP A 15 -28.19 13.04 -13.74
CA ASP A 15 -29.35 12.68 -14.56
C ASP A 15 -30.66 12.85 -13.76
N ASN A 16 -31.77 12.49 -14.40
CA ASN A 16 -33.10 12.60 -13.79
C ASN A 16 -33.33 11.60 -12.65
N GLU A 17 -32.57 10.50 -12.62
CA GLU A 17 -32.59 9.49 -11.58
C GLU A 17 -31.68 9.85 -10.38
N GLY A 18 -30.90 10.94 -10.50
CA GLY A 18 -29.98 11.42 -9.45
C GLY A 18 -28.57 10.80 -9.51
N ASN A 19 -28.23 10.07 -10.59
CA ASN A 19 -26.88 9.55 -10.78
C ASN A 19 -25.94 10.67 -11.23
N ILE A 20 -24.68 10.64 -10.78
CA ILE A 20 -23.65 11.59 -11.21
C ILE A 20 -23.25 11.32 -12.65
N THR A 21 -23.50 12.24 -13.58
CA THR A 21 -23.14 12.13 -14.98
C THR A 21 -21.80 12.79 -15.32
N SER A 22 -21.35 13.74 -14.49
CA SER A 22 -19.99 14.27 -14.58
C SER A 22 -19.47 14.81 -13.26
N ILE A 23 -18.14 14.77 -13.11
CA ILE A 23 -17.40 15.39 -12.02
C ILE A 23 -16.32 16.26 -12.64
N LYS A 24 -16.35 17.57 -12.38
CA LYS A 24 -15.33 18.53 -12.80
C LYS A 24 -14.57 19.03 -11.58
N ASP A 25 -13.25 18.91 -11.57
CA ASP A 25 -12.37 19.38 -10.50
C ASP A 25 -12.04 20.89 -10.61
N SER A 26 -11.27 21.39 -9.63
CA SER A 26 -10.90 22.80 -9.49
C SER A 26 -9.96 23.33 -10.59
N ILE A 27 -9.29 22.45 -11.33
CA ILE A 27 -8.40 22.82 -12.46
C ILE A 27 -9.03 22.57 -13.82
N GLY A 28 -10.27 22.04 -13.83
CA GLY A 28 -11.09 21.92 -15.04
C GLY A 28 -11.17 20.51 -15.62
N ASN A 29 -10.47 19.52 -15.07
CA ASN A 29 -10.52 18.13 -15.51
C ASN A 29 -11.91 17.56 -15.25
N THR A 30 -12.44 16.82 -16.22
CA THR A 30 -13.82 16.34 -16.15
C THR A 30 -13.91 14.86 -16.49
N ASN A 31 -14.46 14.08 -15.57
CA ASN A 31 -14.82 12.69 -15.78
C ASN A 31 -16.32 12.60 -16.09
N TYR A 32 -16.69 11.76 -17.05
CA TYR A 32 -18.07 11.54 -17.47
C TYR A 32 -18.51 10.12 -17.16
N PHE A 33 -19.76 9.98 -16.73
CA PHE A 33 -20.37 8.72 -16.34
C PHE A 33 -21.68 8.52 -17.09
N LYS A 34 -21.90 7.30 -17.59
CA LYS A 34 -23.15 6.89 -18.21
C LYS A 34 -23.71 5.67 -17.47
N TYR A 35 -24.97 5.73 -17.17
CA TYR A 35 -25.70 4.67 -16.50
C TYR A 35 -26.74 4.04 -17.43
N GLY A 36 -26.99 2.76 -17.24
CA GLY A 36 -27.97 1.97 -17.96
C GLY A 36 -29.16 1.57 -17.08
N VAL A 37 -29.87 0.55 -17.54
CA VAL A 37 -31.03 0.03 -16.84
C VAL A 37 -30.64 -0.45 -15.43
N GLY A 38 -31.46 -0.10 -14.44
CA GLY A 38 -31.22 -0.46 -13.04
C GLY A 38 -30.08 0.32 -12.39
N ASN A 39 -29.76 1.52 -12.90
CA ASN A 39 -28.68 2.39 -12.44
C ASN A 39 -27.30 1.72 -12.47
N THR A 40 -27.08 0.79 -13.40
CA THR A 40 -25.77 0.17 -13.62
C THR A 40 -24.83 1.15 -14.31
N LEU A 41 -23.59 1.29 -13.83
CA LEU A 41 -22.57 2.10 -14.49
C LEU A 41 -22.13 1.42 -15.79
N GLU A 42 -22.53 1.94 -16.96
CA GLU A 42 -22.20 1.36 -18.26
C GLU A 42 -20.89 1.86 -18.84
N LYS A 43 -20.57 3.14 -18.59
CA LYS A 43 -19.39 3.76 -19.21
C LYS A 43 -18.83 4.88 -18.34
N VAL A 44 -17.52 4.94 -18.28
CA VAL A 44 -16.76 6.07 -17.74
C VAL A 44 -15.82 6.59 -18.82
N VAL A 45 -15.67 7.90 -18.91
CA VAL A 45 -14.64 8.56 -19.74
C VAL A 45 -13.84 9.46 -18.82
N ASP A 46 -12.59 9.12 -18.59
CA ASP A 46 -11.68 9.89 -17.75
C ASP A 46 -11.21 11.17 -18.49
N SER A 47 -10.69 12.12 -17.73
CA SER A 47 -10.24 13.42 -18.27
C SER A 47 -9.13 13.30 -19.33
N ASP A 48 -8.30 12.25 -19.26
CA ASP A 48 -7.25 11.96 -20.25
C ASP A 48 -7.75 11.16 -21.46
N GLY A 49 -9.06 10.82 -21.50
CA GLY A 49 -9.71 10.13 -22.60
C GLY A 49 -9.70 8.61 -22.53
N LEU A 50 -9.34 8.01 -21.39
CA LEU A 50 -9.56 6.59 -21.15
C LEU A 50 -11.05 6.30 -21.08
N VAL A 51 -11.51 5.35 -21.87
CA VAL A 51 -12.89 4.85 -21.86
C VAL A 51 -12.90 3.50 -21.15
N SER A 52 -13.75 3.38 -20.14
CA SER A 52 -14.05 2.11 -19.46
C SER A 52 -15.51 1.77 -19.69
N GLU A 53 -15.78 0.65 -20.34
CA GLU A 53 -17.13 0.12 -20.58
C GLU A 53 -17.37 -1.13 -19.73
N TYR A 54 -18.56 -1.19 -19.16
CA TYR A 54 -18.99 -2.24 -18.25
C TYR A 54 -20.20 -2.96 -18.84
N SER A 55 -20.13 -4.27 -18.94
CA SER A 55 -21.25 -5.12 -19.34
C SER A 55 -21.79 -5.90 -18.15
N TYR A 56 -23.08 -6.19 -18.17
CA TYR A 56 -23.76 -6.82 -17.06
C TYR A 56 -24.56 -8.04 -17.56
N ASP A 57 -24.73 -9.02 -16.70
CA ASP A 57 -25.62 -10.16 -16.97
C ASP A 57 -27.09 -9.77 -16.72
N LYS A 58 -28.00 -10.71 -16.97
CA LYS A 58 -29.47 -10.51 -16.83
C LYS A 58 -29.90 -10.21 -15.38
N MET A 59 -29.01 -10.44 -14.40
CA MET A 59 -29.24 -10.18 -12.97
C MET A 59 -28.53 -8.91 -12.51
N TYR A 60 -28.06 -8.07 -13.45
CA TYR A 60 -27.30 -6.85 -13.21
C TYR A 60 -25.96 -7.07 -12.48
N ASN A 61 -25.36 -8.27 -12.54
CA ASN A 61 -24.00 -8.47 -12.05
C ASN A 61 -23.00 -8.12 -13.16
N LEU A 62 -21.87 -7.49 -12.77
CA LEU A 62 -20.78 -7.16 -13.70
C LEU A 62 -20.30 -8.43 -14.44
N ALA A 63 -20.42 -8.45 -15.77
CA ALA A 63 -20.02 -9.56 -16.62
C ALA A 63 -18.72 -9.27 -17.40
N GLY A 64 -18.39 -8.00 -17.61
CA GLY A 64 -17.14 -7.64 -18.29
C GLY A 64 -16.74 -6.19 -18.11
N ILE A 65 -15.45 -5.97 -18.28
CA ILE A 65 -14.81 -4.66 -18.33
C ILE A 65 -14.03 -4.58 -19.64
N ARG A 66 -14.18 -3.47 -20.37
CA ARG A 66 -13.39 -3.16 -21.56
C ARG A 66 -12.86 -1.76 -21.45
N GLN A 67 -11.55 -1.59 -21.56
CA GLN A 67 -10.88 -0.30 -21.50
C GLN A 67 -10.14 -0.02 -22.79
N TYR A 68 -10.26 1.21 -23.30
CA TYR A 68 -9.62 1.63 -24.55
C TYR A 68 -9.46 3.16 -24.62
N LYS A 69 -8.60 3.65 -25.50
CA LYS A 69 -8.50 5.08 -25.81
C LYS A 69 -9.70 5.52 -26.65
N LYS A 70 -10.30 6.66 -26.30
CA LYS A 70 -11.53 7.20 -26.94
C LYS A 70 -11.49 7.19 -28.48
N ASP A 71 -10.31 7.40 -29.08
CA ASP A 71 -10.14 7.46 -30.53
C ASP A 71 -9.55 6.16 -31.11
N ASN A 72 -9.34 5.10 -30.32
CA ASN A 72 -8.78 3.82 -30.75
C ASN A 72 -9.36 2.64 -29.96
N GLU A 73 -10.54 2.19 -30.35
CA GLU A 73 -11.23 1.09 -29.69
C GLU A 73 -10.61 -0.31 -29.95
N ASN A 74 -9.72 -0.43 -30.94
CA ASN A 74 -9.09 -1.71 -31.29
C ASN A 74 -7.97 -2.09 -30.31
N ASP A 75 -7.31 -1.11 -29.74
CA ASP A 75 -6.31 -1.33 -28.67
C ASP A 75 -7.01 -1.30 -27.32
N CYS A 76 -7.49 -2.46 -26.89
CA CYS A 76 -8.28 -2.55 -25.67
C CYS A 76 -7.79 -3.64 -24.72
N LEU A 77 -7.97 -3.39 -23.43
CA LEU A 77 -7.82 -4.37 -22.36
C LEU A 77 -9.21 -4.86 -21.95
N THR A 78 -9.38 -6.18 -21.86
CA THR A 78 -10.66 -6.78 -21.50
C THR A 78 -10.51 -7.72 -20.31
N ARG A 79 -11.60 -7.81 -19.53
CA ARG A 79 -11.74 -8.81 -18.47
C ARG A 79 -13.18 -9.30 -18.45
N SER A 80 -13.38 -10.63 -18.42
CA SER A 80 -14.70 -11.26 -18.42
C SER A 80 -14.92 -12.07 -17.15
N TYR A 81 -16.13 -12.00 -16.62
CA TYR A 81 -16.58 -12.70 -15.42
C TYR A 81 -17.72 -13.66 -15.77
N TYR A 82 -17.51 -14.94 -15.56
CA TYR A 82 -18.49 -15.98 -15.83
C TYR A 82 -19.09 -16.46 -14.52
N ARG A 83 -20.43 -16.54 -14.46
CA ARG A 83 -21.16 -16.92 -13.25
C ARG A 83 -21.92 -18.22 -13.44
N ASN A 84 -22.04 -18.96 -12.35
CA ASN A 84 -22.90 -20.13 -12.30
C ASN A 84 -24.38 -19.73 -12.11
N ASN A 85 -25.28 -20.71 -12.11
CA ASN A 85 -26.73 -20.48 -11.96
C ASN A 85 -27.12 -19.83 -10.60
N MET A 86 -26.21 -19.77 -9.62
CA MET A 86 -26.41 -19.11 -8.34
C MET A 86 -25.80 -17.69 -8.30
N GLY A 87 -25.36 -17.16 -9.45
CA GLY A 87 -24.76 -15.84 -9.58
C GLY A 87 -23.28 -15.75 -9.13
N ARG A 88 -22.64 -16.84 -8.73
CA ARG A 88 -21.24 -16.85 -8.22
C ARG A 88 -20.27 -16.94 -9.38
N ILE A 89 -19.16 -16.17 -9.32
CA ILE A 89 -18.11 -16.18 -10.34
C ILE A 89 -17.35 -17.51 -10.27
N PHE A 90 -17.44 -18.33 -11.33
CA PHE A 90 -16.70 -19.57 -11.43
C PHE A 90 -15.48 -19.49 -12.36
N LYS A 91 -15.40 -18.45 -13.23
CA LYS A 91 -14.24 -18.19 -14.11
C LYS A 91 -14.06 -16.68 -14.27
N ILE A 92 -12.80 -16.25 -14.22
CA ILE A 92 -12.38 -14.89 -14.61
C ILE A 92 -11.36 -15.05 -15.73
N GLU A 93 -11.55 -14.34 -16.84
CA GLU A 93 -10.70 -14.39 -18.03
C GLU A 93 -10.13 -13.01 -18.32
N ASN A 94 -8.81 -12.95 -18.53
CA ASN A 94 -8.06 -11.74 -18.83
C ASN A 94 -7.95 -11.52 -20.35
N ALA A 95 -7.50 -10.33 -20.77
CA ALA A 95 -7.33 -9.96 -22.19
C ALA A 95 -6.38 -10.89 -22.96
N ASP A 96 -5.38 -11.46 -22.30
CA ASP A 96 -4.42 -12.41 -22.86
C ASP A 96 -4.91 -13.87 -22.88
N SER A 97 -6.21 -14.08 -22.64
CA SER A 97 -6.88 -15.38 -22.55
C SER A 97 -6.41 -16.29 -21.41
N THR A 98 -5.59 -15.77 -20.50
CA THR A 98 -5.32 -16.46 -19.23
C THR A 98 -6.57 -16.38 -18.34
N TYR A 99 -6.80 -17.41 -17.54
CA TYR A 99 -8.00 -17.44 -16.70
C TYR A 99 -7.77 -18.21 -15.39
N LYS A 100 -8.55 -17.86 -14.39
CA LYS A 100 -8.69 -18.62 -13.15
C LYS A 100 -10.10 -19.13 -12.96
N THR A 101 -10.24 -20.25 -12.23
CA THR A 101 -11.54 -20.90 -11.97
C THR A 101 -11.72 -21.20 -10.49
N MET A 102 -12.99 -21.21 -10.05
CA MET A 102 -13.39 -21.43 -8.66
C MET A 102 -14.57 -22.39 -8.59
N ASP A 103 -14.49 -23.39 -7.71
CA ASP A 103 -15.57 -24.30 -7.36
C ASP A 103 -16.12 -23.96 -5.98
N TYR A 104 -17.42 -24.13 -5.78
CA TYR A 104 -18.12 -23.74 -4.56
C TYR A 104 -18.85 -24.93 -3.93
N ASN A 105 -18.93 -24.95 -2.60
CA ASN A 105 -19.84 -25.84 -1.90
C ASN A 105 -21.29 -25.32 -1.91
N SER A 106 -22.21 -26.06 -1.30
CA SER A 106 -23.64 -25.69 -1.21
C SER A 106 -23.89 -24.41 -0.43
N LEU A 107 -22.99 -24.05 0.52
CA LEU A 107 -23.07 -22.83 1.32
C LEU A 107 -22.50 -21.60 0.59
N GLY A 108 -21.83 -21.80 -0.56
CA GLY A 108 -21.29 -20.72 -1.36
C GLY A 108 -19.82 -20.39 -1.11
N GLN A 109 -19.17 -21.14 -0.28
CA GLN A 109 -17.77 -20.98 0.00
C GLN A 109 -16.94 -21.63 -1.11
N VAL A 110 -15.83 -20.99 -1.50
CA VAL A 110 -14.89 -21.55 -2.47
C VAL A 110 -14.17 -22.74 -1.84
N VAL A 111 -14.32 -23.90 -2.46
CA VAL A 111 -13.64 -25.13 -1.99
C VAL A 111 -12.46 -25.51 -2.86
N LYS A 112 -12.34 -24.90 -4.03
CA LYS A 112 -11.21 -25.09 -4.92
C LYS A 112 -11.02 -23.86 -5.80
N ASN A 113 -9.78 -23.48 -5.97
CA ASN A 113 -9.35 -22.44 -6.90
C ASN A 113 -8.24 -23.02 -7.80
N ILE A 114 -8.27 -22.71 -9.08
CA ILE A 114 -7.16 -22.98 -10.02
C ILE A 114 -6.79 -21.63 -10.61
N ASP A 115 -5.57 -21.20 -10.38
CA ASP A 115 -5.07 -19.93 -10.90
C ASP A 115 -4.63 -20.01 -12.37
N GLU A 116 -4.18 -18.91 -12.94
CA GLU A 116 -3.78 -18.79 -14.35
C GLU A 116 -2.59 -19.67 -14.72
N ASP A 117 -1.70 -20.03 -13.78
CA ASP A 117 -0.56 -20.95 -13.96
C ASP A 117 -0.95 -22.42 -13.76
N GLY A 118 -2.18 -22.67 -13.29
CA GLY A 118 -2.71 -24.00 -13.03
C GLY A 118 -2.42 -24.51 -11.62
N PHE A 119 -1.93 -23.67 -10.69
CA PHE A 119 -1.85 -24.05 -9.28
C PHE A 119 -3.25 -24.24 -8.72
N LYS A 120 -3.46 -25.41 -8.17
CA LYS A 120 -4.71 -25.79 -7.54
C LYS A 120 -4.63 -25.56 -6.03
N THR A 121 -5.55 -24.81 -5.48
CA THR A 121 -5.73 -24.62 -4.03
C THR A 121 -7.07 -25.22 -3.60
N GLU A 122 -7.04 -26.15 -2.65
CA GLU A 122 -8.21 -26.77 -2.02
C GLU A 122 -8.43 -26.18 -0.63
N LEU A 123 -9.68 -25.82 -0.33
CA LEU A 123 -10.09 -25.14 0.88
C LEU A 123 -11.11 -25.98 1.64
N LYS A 124 -10.95 -26.11 2.96
CA LYS A 124 -11.89 -26.82 3.84
C LYS A 124 -12.36 -25.91 4.96
N TYR A 125 -13.63 -26.07 5.31
CA TYR A 125 -14.29 -25.27 6.33
C TYR A 125 -14.90 -26.18 7.40
N ASN A 126 -15.02 -25.65 8.62
CA ASN A 126 -15.78 -26.32 9.68
C ASN A 126 -17.28 -26.00 9.58
N GLU A 127 -18.07 -26.55 10.50
CA GLU A 127 -19.53 -26.34 10.55
C GLU A 127 -19.92 -24.87 10.81
N ALA A 128 -19.02 -24.08 11.42
CA ALA A 128 -19.23 -22.66 11.65
C ALA A 128 -18.86 -21.79 10.43
N GLY A 129 -18.42 -22.40 9.32
CA GLY A 129 -18.02 -21.70 8.08
C GLY A 129 -16.58 -21.18 8.10
N LEU A 130 -15.79 -21.45 9.15
CA LEU A 130 -14.41 -20.97 9.27
C LEU A 130 -13.46 -21.87 8.49
N LEU A 131 -12.49 -21.26 7.77
CA LEU A 131 -11.47 -21.96 6.98
C LEU A 131 -10.54 -22.76 7.93
N THR A 132 -10.51 -24.09 7.79
CA THR A 132 -9.67 -24.97 8.62
C THR A 132 -8.45 -25.51 7.91
N SER A 133 -8.46 -25.53 6.57
CA SER A 133 -7.31 -26.03 5.81
C SER A 133 -7.28 -25.40 4.42
N MET A 134 -6.08 -25.04 3.99
CA MET A 134 -5.74 -24.64 2.64
C MET A 134 -4.61 -25.54 2.14
N LYS A 135 -4.80 -26.20 0.99
CA LYS A 135 -3.81 -27.09 0.39
C LYS A 135 -3.51 -26.66 -1.03
N CYS A 136 -2.27 -26.28 -1.31
CA CYS A 136 -1.83 -25.91 -2.64
C CYS A 136 -1.09 -27.08 -3.32
N SER A 137 -1.22 -27.18 -4.63
CA SER A 137 -0.59 -28.25 -5.44
C SER A 137 0.94 -28.22 -5.47
N ASP A 138 1.56 -27.12 -5.06
CA ASP A 138 3.02 -26.96 -4.90
C ASP A 138 3.54 -27.51 -3.56
N GLY A 139 2.66 -28.02 -2.71
CA GLY A 139 3.00 -28.56 -1.39
C GLY A 139 2.80 -27.58 -0.23
N ASN A 140 2.50 -26.32 -0.51
CA ASN A 140 2.13 -25.36 0.55
C ASN A 140 0.78 -25.75 1.16
N ASN A 141 0.82 -26.13 2.42
CA ASN A 141 -0.36 -26.51 3.20
C ASN A 141 -0.43 -25.66 4.44
N VAL A 142 -1.60 -25.10 4.72
CA VAL A 142 -1.87 -24.31 5.92
C VAL A 142 -3.10 -24.86 6.62
N ASN A 143 -3.00 -25.05 7.93
CA ASN A 143 -4.11 -25.46 8.79
C ASN A 143 -4.39 -24.37 9.80
N TYR A 144 -5.67 -24.12 10.06
CA TYR A 144 -6.16 -23.08 10.94
C TYR A 144 -6.97 -23.72 12.09
N GLU A 145 -6.67 -23.35 13.31
CA GLU A 145 -7.40 -23.76 14.50
C GLU A 145 -8.05 -22.55 15.16
N TYR A 146 -9.27 -22.73 15.63
CA TYR A 146 -10.05 -21.68 16.28
C TYR A 146 -10.40 -22.08 17.71
N ASP A 147 -10.57 -21.09 18.57
CA ASP A 147 -11.07 -21.29 19.93
C ASP A 147 -12.60 -21.40 19.97
N GLY A 148 -13.16 -21.62 21.18
CA GLY A 148 -14.61 -21.74 21.37
C GLY A 148 -15.40 -20.46 21.05
N ASN A 149 -14.74 -19.31 20.96
CA ASN A 149 -15.32 -18.02 20.55
C ASN A 149 -15.13 -17.73 19.07
N ARG A 150 -14.62 -18.70 18.28
CA ARG A 150 -14.31 -18.61 16.85
C ARG A 150 -13.13 -17.70 16.49
N PHE A 151 -12.30 -17.30 17.45
CA PHE A 151 -11.07 -16.57 17.16
C PHE A 151 -9.97 -17.54 16.73
N LEU A 152 -9.15 -17.12 15.76
CA LEU A 152 -7.98 -17.87 15.31
C LEU A 152 -7.03 -18.11 16.51
N LYS A 153 -6.80 -19.39 16.81
CA LYS A 153 -5.97 -19.88 17.93
C LYS A 153 -4.59 -20.29 17.47
N ALA A 154 -4.50 -20.97 16.35
CA ALA A 154 -3.22 -21.41 15.80
C ALA A 154 -3.27 -21.53 14.28
N VAL A 155 -2.10 -21.38 13.66
CA VAL A 155 -1.86 -21.60 12.23
C VAL A 155 -0.63 -22.49 12.12
N SER A 156 -0.70 -23.54 11.30
CA SER A 156 0.41 -24.47 11.11
C SER A 156 0.56 -24.90 9.65
N GLY A 157 1.78 -25.23 9.26
CA GLY A 157 2.09 -25.64 7.89
C GLY A 157 3.54 -26.07 7.74
N SER A 158 4.05 -26.07 6.51
CA SER A 158 5.47 -26.37 6.22
C SER A 158 6.44 -25.37 6.87
N PHE A 159 5.97 -24.15 7.14
CA PHE A 159 6.69 -23.08 7.83
C PHE A 159 6.79 -23.28 9.35
N GLY A 160 6.20 -24.32 9.90
CA GLY A 160 6.10 -24.54 11.35
C GLY A 160 4.70 -24.25 11.90
N SER A 161 4.64 -23.75 13.14
CA SER A 161 3.37 -23.43 13.83
C SER A 161 3.48 -22.12 14.58
N MET A 162 2.45 -21.31 14.48
CA MET A 162 2.26 -20.10 15.28
C MET A 162 0.96 -20.19 16.07
N SER A 163 0.90 -19.56 17.24
CA SER A 163 -0.29 -19.60 18.09
C SER A 163 -0.57 -18.26 18.77
N PHE A 164 -1.83 -18.06 19.15
CA PHE A 164 -2.32 -16.81 19.70
C PHE A 164 -3.07 -17.02 21.01
N GLU A 165 -2.65 -16.32 22.03
CA GLU A 165 -3.41 -16.20 23.28
C GLU A 165 -4.16 -14.86 23.24
N ARG A 166 -5.45 -14.90 23.60
CA ARG A 166 -6.33 -13.71 23.57
C ARG A 166 -6.90 -13.42 24.95
N ASP A 167 -7.29 -12.17 25.14
CA ASP A 167 -8.07 -11.78 26.31
C ASP A 167 -9.57 -12.10 26.09
N LYS A 168 -10.39 -11.79 27.12
CA LYS A 168 -11.85 -12.01 27.07
C LYS A 168 -12.57 -11.16 26.01
N LYS A 169 -11.93 -10.12 25.48
CA LYS A 169 -12.45 -9.24 24.41
C LYS A 169 -12.00 -9.70 23.02
N GLY A 170 -11.20 -10.77 22.93
CA GLY A 170 -10.63 -11.27 21.67
C GLY A 170 -9.32 -10.61 21.24
N LEU A 171 -8.77 -9.64 22.01
CA LEU A 171 -7.50 -9.01 21.70
C LEU A 171 -6.34 -9.97 21.92
N VAL A 172 -5.37 -10.01 20.98
CA VAL A 172 -4.19 -10.87 21.08
C VAL A 172 -3.30 -10.38 22.23
N LYS A 173 -3.15 -11.17 23.26
CA LYS A 173 -2.24 -10.89 24.39
C LYS A 173 -0.83 -11.41 24.14
N LYS A 174 -0.73 -12.54 23.45
CA LYS A 174 0.54 -13.16 23.15
C LYS A 174 0.44 -13.90 21.82
N ALA A 175 1.46 -13.77 21.00
CA ALA A 175 1.68 -14.61 19.83
C ALA A 175 2.99 -15.37 20.00
N LEU A 176 2.96 -16.65 19.68
CA LEU A 176 4.14 -17.49 19.56
C LEU A 176 4.42 -17.67 18.07
N THR A 177 5.61 -17.30 17.62
CA THR A 177 6.03 -17.43 16.22
C THR A 177 6.48 -18.84 15.88
N THR A 178 6.70 -19.10 14.62
CA THR A 178 7.17 -20.40 14.09
C THR A 178 8.50 -20.87 14.68
N GLU A 179 9.38 -19.94 15.03
CA GLU A 179 10.67 -20.22 15.66
C GLU A 179 10.60 -20.34 17.20
N GLY A 180 9.39 -20.35 17.77
CA GLY A 180 9.19 -20.40 19.21
C GLY A 180 9.44 -19.08 19.94
N ARG A 181 9.65 -17.99 19.21
CA ARG A 181 9.78 -16.64 19.78
C ARG A 181 8.42 -16.08 20.12
N SER A 182 8.34 -15.29 21.16
CA SER A 182 7.07 -14.73 21.62
C SER A 182 7.06 -13.21 21.53
N ILE A 183 5.91 -12.69 21.15
CA ILE A 183 5.56 -11.27 21.26
C ILE A 183 4.33 -11.16 22.15
N ALA A 184 4.33 -10.21 23.09
CA ALA A 184 3.18 -9.99 23.97
C ALA A 184 2.68 -8.55 23.89
N TYR A 185 1.39 -8.37 24.12
CA TYR A 185 0.70 -7.09 24.03
C TYR A 185 -0.06 -6.82 25.33
N GLU A 186 0.05 -5.59 25.79
CA GLU A 186 -0.73 -5.10 26.93
C GLU A 186 -1.72 -4.02 26.43
N TYR A 187 -2.91 -4.04 26.97
CA TYR A 187 -3.98 -3.11 26.56
C TYR A 187 -4.56 -2.37 27.76
N ASP A 188 -4.99 -1.14 27.51
CA ASP A 188 -5.80 -0.40 28.49
C ASP A 188 -7.27 -0.87 28.47
N LYS A 189 -8.09 -0.26 29.33
CA LYS A 189 -9.52 -0.56 29.41
C LYS A 189 -10.31 -0.30 28.12
N PHE A 190 -9.78 0.54 27.23
CA PHE A 190 -10.38 0.89 25.94
C PHE A 190 -9.90 -0.02 24.79
N GLY A 191 -8.97 -0.97 25.08
CA GLY A 191 -8.40 -1.85 24.07
C GLY A 191 -7.24 -1.24 23.26
N ARG A 192 -6.72 -0.07 23.67
CA ARG A 192 -5.54 0.52 23.05
C ARG A 192 -4.29 -0.15 23.58
N THR A 193 -3.31 -0.42 22.72
CA THR A 193 -2.03 -1.01 23.11
C THR A 193 -1.25 -0.05 23.99
N VAL A 194 -0.95 -0.44 25.21
CA VAL A 194 -0.10 0.32 26.13
C VAL A 194 1.32 -0.23 26.22
N ALA A 195 1.55 -1.47 25.79
CA ALA A 195 2.89 -2.00 25.62
C ALA A 195 2.94 -3.17 24.62
N ILE A 196 4.13 -3.34 24.05
CA ILE A 196 4.55 -4.52 23.29
C ILE A 196 5.83 -5.05 23.97
N VAL A 197 5.86 -6.35 24.26
CA VAL A 197 7.06 -7.04 24.73
C VAL A 197 7.63 -7.82 23.57
N TYR A 198 8.86 -7.51 23.21
CA TYR A 198 9.60 -8.06 22.06
C TYR A 198 10.21 -9.43 22.40
N PRO A 199 10.67 -10.20 21.41
CA PRO A 199 11.25 -11.54 21.65
C PRO A 199 12.50 -11.52 22.55
N ASP A 200 13.28 -10.47 22.54
CA ASP A 200 14.44 -10.23 23.41
C ASP A 200 14.07 -9.81 24.85
N GLY A 201 12.75 -9.68 25.13
CA GLY A 201 12.22 -9.24 26.41
C GLY A 201 12.17 -7.71 26.58
N LYS A 202 12.68 -6.92 25.64
CA LYS A 202 12.55 -5.45 25.65
C LYS A 202 11.07 -5.08 25.57
N LYS A 203 10.68 -4.04 26.32
CA LYS A 203 9.30 -3.55 26.37
C LYS A 203 9.20 -2.16 25.78
N VAL A 204 8.38 -2.01 24.76
CA VAL A 204 8.01 -0.70 24.21
C VAL A 204 6.65 -0.30 24.76
N GLY A 205 6.61 0.83 25.47
CA GLY A 205 5.41 1.35 26.13
C GLY A 205 4.79 2.51 25.35
N TYR A 206 3.46 2.66 25.46
CA TYR A 206 2.69 3.70 24.78
C TYR A 206 1.76 4.40 25.76
N LYS A 207 1.75 5.74 25.76
CA LYS A 207 0.85 6.55 26.56
C LYS A 207 -0.08 7.38 25.68
N TYR A 208 -1.30 7.54 26.12
CA TYR A 208 -2.34 8.25 25.36
C TYR A 208 -2.95 9.38 26.18
N ASP A 209 -3.34 10.45 25.50
CA ASP A 209 -4.13 11.53 26.10
C ASP A 209 -5.60 11.12 26.31
N LYS A 210 -6.39 12.04 26.88
CA LYS A 210 -7.83 11.84 27.12
C LYS A 210 -8.65 11.69 25.85
N LYS A 211 -8.14 12.15 24.69
CA LYS A 211 -8.77 12.02 23.36
C LYS A 211 -8.35 10.73 22.65
N GLY A 212 -7.47 9.92 23.25
CA GLY A 212 -6.98 8.67 22.68
C GLY A 212 -5.80 8.79 21.74
N ARG A 213 -5.16 9.97 21.64
CA ARG A 213 -3.98 10.19 20.79
C ARG A 213 -2.72 9.76 21.52
N LEU A 214 -1.77 9.14 20.81
CA LEU A 214 -0.47 8.73 21.34
C LEU A 214 0.36 9.97 21.69
N ILE A 215 0.77 10.09 22.95
CA ILE A 215 1.57 11.25 23.44
C ILE A 215 2.97 10.88 23.87
N GLU A 216 3.27 9.61 24.08
CA GLU A 216 4.61 9.16 24.42
C GLU A 216 4.82 7.70 24.03
N THR A 217 5.98 7.42 23.44
CA THR A 217 6.52 6.07 23.22
C THR A 217 7.78 5.93 24.07
N VAL A 218 7.93 4.79 24.76
CA VAL A 218 9.04 4.51 25.68
C VAL A 218 9.69 3.18 25.30
N SER A 219 11.00 3.19 25.05
CA SER A 219 11.79 1.98 24.78
C SER A 219 13.08 2.04 25.60
N GLY A 220 13.18 1.20 26.64
CA GLY A 220 14.30 1.31 27.60
C GLY A 220 14.36 2.68 28.26
N ASN A 221 15.48 3.40 28.07
CA ASN A 221 15.68 4.76 28.56
C ASN A 221 15.21 5.83 27.55
N GLU A 222 14.85 5.43 26.33
CA GLU A 222 14.42 6.34 25.28
C GLU A 222 12.94 6.72 25.45
N HIS A 223 12.69 8.03 25.40
CA HIS A 223 11.36 8.61 25.47
C HIS A 223 11.12 9.50 24.26
N ILE A 224 10.09 9.21 23.49
CA ILE A 224 9.68 10.02 22.36
C ILE A 224 8.32 10.60 22.68
N ARG A 225 8.23 11.93 22.83
CA ARG A 225 7.01 12.66 23.17
C ARG A 225 6.40 13.30 21.96
N LEU A 226 5.07 13.15 21.83
CA LEU A 226 4.29 13.70 20.72
C LEU A 226 3.36 14.80 21.23
N THR A 227 3.32 15.93 20.55
CA THR A 227 2.35 16.99 20.76
C THR A 227 1.43 17.15 19.55
N TYR A 228 0.27 17.71 19.78
CA TYR A 228 -0.74 17.90 18.75
C TYR A 228 -1.33 19.30 18.78
N ASN A 229 -1.58 19.87 17.62
CA ASN A 229 -2.22 21.18 17.51
C ASN A 229 -3.72 21.10 17.89
N SER A 230 -4.41 22.24 17.86
CA SER A 230 -5.84 22.36 18.20
C SER A 230 -6.75 21.48 17.32
N LEU A 231 -6.36 21.22 16.06
CA LEU A 231 -7.09 20.36 15.12
C LEU A 231 -6.77 18.88 15.28
N GLY A 232 -5.90 18.51 16.25
CA GLY A 232 -5.54 17.12 16.52
C GLY A 232 -4.45 16.54 15.60
N ARG A 233 -3.80 17.37 14.78
CA ARG A 233 -2.70 16.97 13.91
C ARG A 233 -1.39 16.96 14.69
N LEU A 234 -0.46 16.04 14.39
CA LEU A 234 0.86 15.96 15.02
C LEU A 234 1.60 17.28 14.84
N GLU A 235 2.00 17.92 15.94
CA GLU A 235 2.70 19.19 15.93
C GLU A 235 4.20 19.01 16.14
N SER A 236 4.59 18.06 17.03
CA SER A 236 6.00 17.74 17.21
C SER A 236 6.24 16.35 17.76
N ARG A 237 7.44 15.82 17.50
CA ARG A 237 8.12 14.75 18.23
C ARG A 237 9.36 15.30 18.91
N GLU A 238 9.55 14.96 20.16
CA GLU A 238 10.71 15.32 20.96
C GLU A 238 11.39 14.03 21.43
N TYR A 239 12.66 13.86 21.16
CA TYR A 239 13.48 12.69 21.45
C TYR A 239 14.26 12.85 22.74
N SER A 240 14.73 11.74 23.34
CA SER A 240 15.48 11.74 24.62
C SER A 240 16.79 12.51 24.57
N ASP A 241 17.43 12.57 23.39
CA ASP A 241 18.64 13.33 23.15
C ASP A 241 18.41 14.85 23.07
N GLY A 242 17.16 15.29 23.22
CA GLY A 242 16.76 16.69 23.13
C GLY A 242 16.49 17.16 21.70
N SER A 243 16.73 16.33 20.71
CA SER A 243 16.34 16.65 19.33
C SER A 243 14.82 16.68 19.16
N LYS A 244 14.33 17.42 18.15
CA LYS A 244 12.93 17.64 17.95
C LYS A 244 12.58 17.73 16.47
N THR A 245 11.48 17.07 16.07
CA THR A 245 10.88 17.22 14.74
C THR A 245 9.54 17.93 14.87
N CYS A 246 9.37 19.05 14.17
CA CYS A 246 8.15 19.87 14.15
C CYS A 246 7.44 19.75 12.80
N TYR A 247 6.11 19.83 12.82
CA TYR A 247 5.23 19.66 11.66
C TYR A 247 4.25 20.82 11.55
N GLU A 248 4.13 21.39 10.36
CA GLU A 248 3.14 22.42 10.03
C GLU A 248 2.23 21.89 8.92
N TYR A 249 0.99 22.38 8.87
CA TYR A 249 -0.04 21.90 7.95
C TYR A 249 -0.85 23.05 7.36
N ASN A 250 -1.33 22.87 6.15
CA ASN A 250 -2.37 23.76 5.59
C ASN A 250 -3.75 23.41 6.19
N ASP A 251 -4.77 24.20 5.82
CA ASP A 251 -6.14 24.08 6.37
C ASP A 251 -6.77 22.71 6.09
N ILE A 252 -6.45 22.09 4.94
CA ILE A 252 -6.94 20.73 4.58
C ILE A 252 -6.13 19.59 5.21
N GLY A 253 -5.06 19.89 5.95
CA GLY A 253 -4.24 18.91 6.68
C GLY A 253 -3.10 18.30 5.90
N SER A 254 -2.74 18.83 4.73
CA SER A 254 -1.50 18.44 4.08
C SER A 254 -0.32 19.07 4.80
N PRO A 255 0.78 18.33 5.09
CA PRO A 255 1.99 18.89 5.67
C PRO A 255 2.57 19.99 4.77
N THR A 256 2.84 21.15 5.32
CA THR A 256 3.48 22.25 4.60
C THR A 256 4.95 22.40 4.97
N LYS A 257 5.32 21.89 6.16
CA LYS A 257 6.68 21.99 6.65
C LYS A 257 7.02 20.89 7.65
N ILE A 258 8.22 20.34 7.54
CA ILE A 258 8.84 19.45 8.52
C ILE A 258 10.20 20.05 8.87
N THR A 259 10.46 20.29 10.16
CA THR A 259 11.73 20.84 10.64
C THR A 259 12.32 19.92 11.69
N HIS A 260 13.55 19.46 11.49
CA HIS A 260 14.33 18.73 12.49
C HIS A 260 15.36 19.65 13.11
N ILE A 261 15.36 19.69 14.45
CA ILE A 261 16.19 20.55 15.29
C ILE A 261 17.02 19.64 16.20
N SER A 262 18.33 19.80 16.19
CA SER A 262 19.27 19.20 17.13
C SER A 262 20.28 20.26 17.59
N ASP A 263 20.72 20.19 18.86
CA ASP A 263 21.59 21.17 19.47
C ASP A 263 21.10 22.63 19.30
N GLU A 264 19.79 22.84 19.46
CA GLU A 264 19.12 24.13 19.27
C GLU A 264 19.30 24.76 17.87
N LYS A 265 19.71 23.97 16.86
CA LYS A 265 19.89 24.40 15.48
C LYS A 265 18.96 23.63 14.53
N ILE A 266 18.48 24.31 13.50
CA ILE A 266 17.76 23.67 12.41
C ILE A 266 18.78 22.93 11.56
N ASN A 267 18.77 21.60 11.64
CA ASN A 267 19.67 20.76 10.86
C ASN A 267 19.05 20.36 9.53
N MET A 268 17.72 20.22 9.49
CA MET A 268 17.00 19.80 8.31
C MET A 268 15.60 20.42 8.28
N GLU A 269 15.24 20.98 7.11
CA GLU A 269 13.92 21.56 6.89
C GLU A 269 13.40 21.16 5.50
N TYR A 270 12.18 20.65 5.47
CA TYR A 270 11.41 20.35 4.26
C TYR A 270 10.21 21.29 4.21
N THR A 271 10.03 22.01 3.11
CA THR A 271 8.86 22.86 2.87
C THR A 271 8.14 22.38 1.61
N TYR A 272 6.82 22.25 1.67
CA TYR A 272 5.98 21.67 0.63
C TYR A 272 5.00 22.68 0.07
N ALA A 273 4.86 22.72 -1.25
CA ALA A 273 3.86 23.49 -1.97
C ALA A 273 2.87 22.54 -2.69
N TYR A 274 1.61 22.95 -2.78
CA TYR A 274 0.53 22.16 -3.37
C TYR A 274 -0.29 22.99 -4.34
N ASP A 275 -0.87 22.33 -5.36
CA ASP A 275 -1.88 22.93 -6.22
C ASP A 275 -3.30 22.84 -5.61
N LEU A 276 -4.30 23.36 -6.31
CA LEU A 276 -5.69 23.40 -5.86
C LEU A 276 -6.34 22.01 -5.76
N VAL A 277 -5.82 20.99 -6.44
CA VAL A 277 -6.34 19.60 -6.35
C VAL A 277 -5.56 18.77 -5.34
N GLY A 278 -4.47 19.32 -4.78
CA GLY A 278 -3.67 18.71 -3.72
C GLY A 278 -2.44 17.96 -4.23
N ASN A 279 -2.07 18.09 -5.50
CA ASN A 279 -0.79 17.60 -5.98
C ASN A 279 0.35 18.43 -5.39
N LYS A 280 1.44 17.78 -4.98
CA LYS A 280 2.64 18.44 -4.45
C LYS A 280 3.43 19.06 -5.59
N THR A 281 3.39 20.39 -5.72
CA THR A 281 4.04 21.13 -6.82
C THR A 281 5.47 21.54 -6.51
N GLY A 282 5.89 21.46 -5.24
CA GLY A 282 7.25 21.79 -4.85
C GLY A 282 7.68 21.20 -3.53
N ILE A 283 8.98 20.92 -3.43
CA ILE A 283 9.67 20.56 -2.18
C ILE A 283 10.95 21.39 -2.11
N SER A 284 11.11 22.20 -1.06
CA SER A 284 12.37 22.83 -0.73
C SER A 284 13.01 22.08 0.43
N ILE A 285 14.23 21.61 0.24
CA ILE A 285 15.00 20.85 1.23
C ILE A 285 16.20 21.69 1.63
N ASN A 286 16.24 22.14 2.89
CA ASN A 286 17.39 22.80 3.48
C ASN A 286 18.06 21.84 4.46
N ARG A 287 19.32 21.49 4.20
CA ARG A 287 20.15 20.67 5.09
C ARG A 287 21.41 21.45 5.45
N ASN A 288 21.52 21.89 6.70
CA ASN A 288 22.67 22.67 7.20
C ASN A 288 23.03 23.87 6.32
N GLY A 289 22.02 24.58 5.78
CA GLY A 289 22.20 25.74 4.90
C GLY A 289 22.38 25.42 3.42
N SER A 290 22.47 24.15 3.03
CA SER A 290 22.43 23.73 1.63
C SER A 290 21.00 23.53 1.19
N VAL A 291 20.53 24.28 0.20
CA VAL A 291 19.15 24.28 -0.29
C VAL A 291 19.05 23.58 -1.64
N LYS A 292 18.08 22.67 -1.75
CA LYS A 292 17.64 22.04 -2.99
C LYS A 292 16.15 22.34 -3.20
N ASP A 293 15.82 22.99 -4.30
CA ASP A 293 14.45 23.34 -4.66
C ASP A 293 13.97 22.46 -5.80
N TYR A 294 13.03 21.55 -5.47
CA TYR A 294 12.35 20.71 -6.44
C TYR A 294 11.01 21.35 -6.85
N SER A 295 10.67 21.28 -8.13
CA SER A 295 9.31 21.57 -8.62
C SER A 295 8.81 20.44 -9.51
N TYR A 296 7.52 20.17 -9.44
CA TYR A 296 6.86 19.04 -10.07
C TYR A 296 5.70 19.48 -10.93
N SER A 297 5.50 18.80 -12.07
CA SER A 297 4.34 18.97 -12.94
C SER A 297 3.59 17.65 -13.07
N TYR A 298 2.31 17.75 -13.32
CA TYR A 298 1.40 16.61 -13.42
C TYR A 298 0.55 16.70 -14.68
N ASP A 299 0.03 15.56 -15.14
CA ASP A 299 -0.99 15.52 -16.18
C ASP A 299 -2.42 15.66 -15.59
N GLU A 300 -3.43 15.53 -16.46
CA GLU A 300 -4.85 15.77 -16.15
C GLU A 300 -5.42 14.74 -15.13
N VAL A 301 -4.78 13.58 -14.98
CA VAL A 301 -5.18 12.54 -13.99
C VAL A 301 -4.26 12.47 -12.77
N GLY A 302 -3.32 13.44 -12.64
CA GLY A 302 -2.46 13.60 -11.47
C GLY A 302 -1.19 12.73 -11.49
N ARG A 303 -0.76 12.18 -12.65
CA ARG A 303 0.51 11.46 -12.78
C ARG A 303 1.65 12.47 -12.94
N ILE A 304 2.78 12.22 -12.25
CA ILE A 304 3.96 13.09 -12.33
C ILE A 304 4.58 13.05 -13.74
N THR A 305 4.73 14.21 -14.37
CA THR A 305 5.29 14.32 -15.74
C THR A 305 6.64 14.98 -15.80
N LYS A 306 6.99 15.82 -14.82
CA LYS A 306 8.25 16.58 -14.84
C LYS A 306 8.78 16.87 -13.46
N VAL A 307 10.09 16.76 -13.32
CA VAL A 307 10.86 17.11 -12.12
C VAL A 307 11.93 18.13 -12.49
N VAL A 308 11.97 19.23 -11.76
CA VAL A 308 12.95 20.30 -11.92
C VAL A 308 13.69 20.48 -10.60
N LEU A 309 15.01 20.56 -10.64
CA LEU A 309 15.87 20.83 -9.48
C LEU A 309 16.62 22.16 -9.69
N ASN A 310 16.46 23.11 -8.76
CA ASN A 310 17.12 24.44 -8.82
C ASN A 310 16.95 25.12 -10.19
N GLY A 311 15.72 25.06 -10.76
CA GLY A 311 15.38 25.64 -12.06
C GLY A 311 15.83 24.85 -13.29
N LYS A 312 16.51 23.70 -13.12
CA LYS A 312 16.94 22.84 -14.23
C LYS A 312 16.09 21.58 -14.29
N VAL A 313 15.63 21.21 -15.48
CA VAL A 313 14.92 19.93 -15.68
C VAL A 313 15.84 18.78 -15.31
N LEU A 314 15.36 17.90 -14.44
CA LEU A 314 16.07 16.73 -13.98
C LEU A 314 15.52 15.45 -14.62
N ARG A 315 14.18 15.32 -14.67
CA ARG A 315 13.49 14.17 -15.25
C ARG A 315 12.17 14.57 -15.91
N GLU A 316 11.81 13.84 -16.94
CA GLU A 316 10.49 13.92 -17.59
C GLU A 316 9.92 12.51 -17.80
N TYR A 317 8.61 12.38 -17.67
CA TYR A 317 7.86 11.15 -17.77
C TYR A 317 6.69 11.30 -18.74
N SER A 318 6.44 10.26 -19.53
CA SER A 318 5.24 10.13 -20.36
C SER A 318 4.52 8.83 -20.05
N TYR A 319 3.21 8.82 -20.26
CA TYR A 319 2.36 7.67 -19.95
C TYR A 319 1.41 7.38 -21.10
N ASP A 320 1.06 6.10 -21.24
CA ASP A 320 -0.06 5.72 -22.10
C ASP A 320 -1.40 5.95 -21.37
N ILE A 321 -2.49 5.74 -22.10
CA ILE A 321 -3.85 5.93 -21.60
C ILE A 321 -4.20 4.94 -20.44
N PHE A 322 -3.54 3.80 -20.37
CA PHE A 322 -3.75 2.81 -19.32
C PHE A 322 -2.91 3.08 -18.06
N GLY A 323 -2.16 4.19 -18.00
CA GLY A 323 -1.29 4.56 -16.90
C GLY A 323 0.07 3.86 -16.91
N ASN A 324 0.48 3.21 -17.99
CA ASN A 324 1.83 2.68 -18.10
C ASN A 324 2.80 3.78 -18.51
N ARG A 325 3.97 3.86 -17.87
CA ARG A 325 5.04 4.80 -18.25
C ARG A 325 5.59 4.42 -19.63
N THR A 326 5.54 5.31 -20.62
CA THR A 326 6.05 5.07 -21.97
C THR A 326 7.47 5.57 -22.16
N ASP A 327 7.80 6.67 -21.49
CA ASP A 327 9.13 7.28 -21.58
C ASP A 327 9.58 7.83 -20.22
N LYS A 328 10.88 7.75 -19.96
CA LYS A 328 11.60 8.46 -18.90
C LYS A 328 12.81 9.12 -19.54
N VAL A 329 12.95 10.44 -19.35
CA VAL A 329 14.13 11.20 -19.80
C VAL A 329 14.81 11.77 -18.57
N GLU A 330 16.10 11.52 -18.42
CA GLU A 330 16.91 12.00 -17.29
C GLU A 330 18.02 12.89 -17.81
N TYR A 331 18.15 14.07 -17.20
CA TYR A 331 19.10 15.11 -17.61
C TYR A 331 20.21 15.21 -16.55
N PHE A 332 21.40 14.82 -16.91
CA PHE A 332 22.64 15.03 -16.15
C PHE A 332 23.44 16.18 -16.77
N LYS A 333 24.48 16.65 -16.06
CA LYS A 333 25.25 17.81 -16.50
C LYS A 333 25.77 17.67 -17.95
N ASP A 334 26.28 16.50 -18.30
CA ASP A 334 26.94 16.22 -19.59
C ASP A 334 26.30 15.05 -20.36
N GLU A 335 25.11 14.59 -19.91
CA GLU A 335 24.48 13.41 -20.44
C GLU A 335 22.95 13.46 -20.37
N VAL A 336 22.30 12.90 -21.36
CA VAL A 336 20.84 12.63 -21.35
C VAL A 336 20.63 11.14 -21.53
N ILE A 337 19.87 10.55 -20.61
CA ILE A 337 19.45 9.16 -20.69
C ILE A 337 17.97 9.11 -21.01
N THR A 338 17.62 8.41 -22.08
CA THR A 338 16.22 8.19 -22.47
C THR A 338 15.89 6.72 -22.35
N THR A 339 14.85 6.39 -21.60
CA THR A 339 14.30 5.04 -21.49
C THR A 339 12.93 5.00 -22.13
N LYS A 340 12.74 4.13 -23.13
CA LYS A 340 11.43 3.82 -23.71
C LYS A 340 10.92 2.50 -23.16
N TYR A 341 9.66 2.45 -22.76
CA TYR A 341 8.99 1.28 -22.22
C TYR A 341 7.99 0.72 -23.22
N ILE A 342 8.09 -0.56 -23.54
CA ILE A 342 7.23 -1.24 -24.51
C ILE A 342 6.36 -2.26 -23.80
N TYR A 343 5.06 -2.16 -23.99
CA TYR A 343 4.07 -3.02 -23.33
C TYR A 343 3.40 -3.98 -24.30
N LYS A 344 3.03 -5.17 -23.79
CA LYS A 344 2.21 -6.16 -24.48
C LYS A 344 1.12 -6.68 -23.54
N GLY A 345 -0.14 -6.43 -23.86
CA GLY A 345 -1.28 -6.83 -23.02
C GLY A 345 -1.20 -6.26 -21.59
N GLY A 346 -0.78 -4.99 -21.43
CA GLY A 346 -0.63 -4.30 -20.14
C GLY A 346 0.62 -4.68 -19.34
N LYS A 347 1.44 -5.64 -19.83
CA LYS A 347 2.68 -6.09 -19.19
C LYS A 347 3.87 -5.40 -19.85
N LEU A 348 4.85 -4.92 -19.07
CA LEU A 348 6.10 -4.36 -19.58
C LEU A 348 6.92 -5.49 -20.25
N ALA A 349 7.11 -5.41 -21.58
CA ALA A 349 7.87 -6.40 -22.31
C ALA A 349 9.36 -6.03 -22.41
N GLU A 350 9.64 -4.74 -22.68
CA GLU A 350 11.00 -4.27 -22.97
C GLU A 350 11.21 -2.84 -22.45
N GLU A 351 12.46 -2.55 -22.09
CA GLU A 351 13.01 -1.20 -21.93
C GLU A 351 14.13 -0.98 -22.95
N LEU A 352 14.11 0.15 -23.63
CA LEU A 352 15.17 0.61 -24.53
C LEU A 352 15.83 1.83 -23.90
N ILE A 353 17.01 1.65 -23.32
CA ILE A 353 17.77 2.68 -22.62
C ILE A 353 18.84 3.21 -23.56
N SER A 354 18.69 4.45 -23.99
CA SER A 354 19.66 5.17 -24.82
C SER A 354 20.52 6.08 -23.95
N LYS A 355 21.83 5.85 -24.01
CA LYS A 355 22.84 6.59 -23.24
C LYS A 355 24.09 6.76 -24.09
N ASN A 356 24.54 8.02 -24.36
CA ASN A 356 25.79 8.32 -25.09
C ASN A 356 25.96 7.49 -26.38
N ASN A 357 24.95 7.47 -27.25
CA ASN A 357 24.92 6.66 -28.48
C ASN A 357 24.97 5.15 -28.27
N SER A 358 24.92 4.66 -27.05
CA SER A 358 24.75 3.25 -26.76
C SER A 358 23.29 2.94 -26.45
N LEU A 359 22.82 1.76 -26.89
CA LEU A 359 21.49 1.26 -26.60
C LEU A 359 21.59 -0.01 -25.76
N ILE A 360 20.96 0.01 -24.58
CA ILE A 360 20.81 -1.15 -23.71
C ILE A 360 19.35 -1.57 -23.78
N GLN A 361 19.12 -2.82 -24.17
CA GLN A 361 17.80 -3.43 -24.15
C GLN A 361 17.67 -4.29 -22.91
N LYS A 362 16.62 -4.02 -22.12
CA LYS A 362 16.15 -4.94 -21.08
C LYS A 362 14.87 -5.60 -21.56
N ARG A 363 14.67 -6.87 -21.17
CA ARG A 363 13.48 -7.65 -21.53
C ARG A 363 12.96 -8.39 -20.30
N TYR A 364 11.64 -8.52 -20.21
CA TYR A 364 10.93 -9.12 -19.10
C TYR A 364 10.11 -10.32 -19.55
N GLU A 365 10.17 -11.40 -18.79
CA GLU A 365 9.31 -12.58 -18.97
C GLU A 365 8.41 -12.73 -17.74
N TYR A 366 7.17 -13.15 -17.98
CA TYR A 366 6.12 -13.26 -16.98
C TYR A 366 5.59 -14.68 -16.88
N ASP A 367 5.14 -15.06 -15.67
CA ASP A 367 4.24 -16.19 -15.51
C ASP A 367 2.84 -15.83 -16.04
N LYS A 368 1.91 -16.80 -16.08
CA LYS A 368 0.55 -16.54 -16.56
C LYS A 368 -0.26 -15.71 -15.58
N ARG A 369 0.09 -15.70 -14.27
CA ARG A 369 -0.51 -14.81 -13.25
C ARG A 369 -0.11 -13.36 -13.46
N GLY A 370 0.97 -13.09 -14.21
CA GLY A 370 1.48 -11.76 -14.53
C GLY A 370 2.60 -11.30 -13.60
N ASN A 371 3.26 -12.19 -12.89
CA ASN A 371 4.46 -11.85 -12.13
C ASN A 371 5.70 -11.93 -13.04
N ILE A 372 6.65 -11.00 -12.88
CA ILE A 372 7.95 -11.06 -13.56
C ILE A 372 8.72 -12.27 -13.03
N ILE A 373 9.11 -13.18 -13.94
CA ILE A 373 9.90 -14.36 -13.59
C ILE A 373 11.35 -14.28 -14.08
N LYS A 374 11.63 -13.47 -15.13
CA LYS A 374 12.99 -13.22 -15.61
C LYS A 374 13.16 -11.80 -16.11
N LYS A 375 14.35 -11.26 -15.82
CA LYS A 375 14.82 -9.96 -16.27
C LYS A 375 16.13 -10.18 -17.05
N PHE A 376 16.21 -9.63 -18.25
CA PHE A 376 17.40 -9.69 -19.11
C PHE A 376 17.93 -8.28 -19.36
N SER A 377 19.24 -8.13 -19.45
CA SER A 377 19.92 -6.89 -19.84
C SER A 377 20.98 -7.18 -20.88
N GLY A 378 20.95 -6.49 -22.03
CA GLY A 378 21.87 -6.73 -23.13
C GLY A 378 21.88 -8.19 -23.63
N GLY A 379 20.73 -8.86 -23.57
CA GLY A 379 20.55 -10.26 -23.95
C GLY A 379 21.02 -11.29 -22.91
N LYS A 380 21.58 -10.87 -21.77
CA LYS A 380 22.02 -11.77 -20.68
C LYS A 380 20.97 -11.79 -19.58
N LEU A 381 20.77 -12.95 -18.95
CA LEU A 381 19.93 -13.09 -17.77
C LEU A 381 20.52 -12.25 -16.62
N GLU A 382 19.75 -11.29 -16.13
CA GLU A 382 20.11 -10.40 -15.03
C GLU A 382 19.58 -10.95 -13.70
N ALA A 383 18.28 -11.33 -13.68
CA ALA A 383 17.66 -11.92 -12.52
C ALA A 383 16.56 -12.93 -12.90
N GLU A 384 16.36 -13.91 -12.01
CA GLU A 384 15.29 -14.90 -12.08
C GLU A 384 14.50 -14.87 -10.77
N TYR A 385 13.17 -14.87 -10.87
CA TYR A 385 12.23 -14.78 -9.75
C TYR A 385 11.34 -16.03 -9.73
N LYS A 386 11.11 -16.60 -8.55
CA LYS A 386 10.22 -17.75 -8.37
C LYS A 386 9.10 -17.41 -7.38
N TYR A 387 7.90 -17.83 -7.75
CA TYR A 387 6.70 -17.63 -6.92
C TYR A 387 6.09 -18.99 -6.57
N ASN A 388 5.54 -19.09 -5.36
CA ASN A 388 4.78 -20.26 -4.93
C ASN A 388 3.33 -20.21 -5.46
N GLY A 389 2.56 -21.26 -5.20
CA GLY A 389 1.16 -21.35 -5.63
C GLY A 389 0.21 -20.35 -4.94
N LEU A 390 0.66 -19.65 -3.90
CA LEU A 390 -0.06 -18.55 -3.25
C LEU A 390 0.29 -17.17 -3.85
N GLY A 391 1.20 -17.15 -4.85
CA GLY A 391 1.66 -15.93 -5.51
C GLY A 391 2.71 -15.15 -4.71
N GLN A 392 3.32 -15.74 -3.69
CA GLN A 392 4.39 -15.13 -2.90
C GLN A 392 5.73 -15.36 -3.58
N LEU A 393 6.58 -14.33 -3.64
CA LEU A 393 7.95 -14.42 -4.15
C LEU A 393 8.81 -15.24 -3.16
N ILE A 394 9.28 -16.42 -3.58
CA ILE A 394 10.04 -17.34 -2.71
C ILE A 394 11.53 -17.36 -3.02
N SER A 395 11.97 -16.84 -4.17
CA SER A 395 13.41 -16.79 -4.50
C SER A 395 13.71 -15.75 -5.57
N VAL A 396 14.88 -15.12 -5.43
CA VAL A 396 15.51 -14.30 -6.48
C VAL A 396 16.94 -14.80 -6.68
N ILE A 397 17.37 -14.91 -7.93
CA ILE A 397 18.74 -15.24 -8.32
C ILE A 397 19.24 -14.11 -9.23
N SER A 398 20.34 -13.47 -8.88
CA SER A 398 20.99 -12.41 -9.65
C SER A 398 22.49 -12.65 -9.72
N GLY A 399 22.96 -13.11 -10.87
CA GLY A 399 24.36 -13.50 -11.08
C GLY A 399 24.79 -14.66 -10.17
N LYS A 400 25.71 -14.39 -9.22
CA LYS A 400 26.15 -15.35 -8.20
C LYS A 400 25.36 -15.27 -6.90
N ASN A 401 24.60 -14.20 -6.74
CA ASN A 401 23.84 -13.94 -5.54
C ASN A 401 22.45 -14.55 -5.65
N SER A 402 21.94 -15.04 -4.54
CA SER A 402 20.56 -15.54 -4.44
C SER A 402 19.97 -15.20 -3.08
N VAL A 403 18.66 -15.08 -3.05
CA VAL A 403 17.88 -14.98 -1.82
C VAL A 403 16.68 -15.91 -1.90
N THR A 404 16.37 -16.55 -0.80
CA THR A 404 15.10 -17.27 -0.60
C THR A 404 14.34 -16.63 0.54
N TYR A 405 13.01 -16.66 0.44
CA TYR A 405 12.12 -16.02 1.40
C TYR A 405 11.19 -17.05 2.03
N GLU A 406 10.94 -16.86 3.32
CA GLU A 406 10.04 -17.68 4.12
C GLU A 406 8.82 -16.87 4.54
N TYR A 407 7.66 -17.54 4.53
CA TYR A 407 6.37 -16.93 4.87
C TYR A 407 5.64 -17.77 5.92
N ASP A 408 4.92 -17.11 6.81
CA ASP A 408 3.99 -17.77 7.72
C ASP A 408 2.66 -18.12 7.02
N GLY A 409 1.77 -18.76 7.74
CA GLY A 409 0.46 -19.17 7.20
C GLY A 409 -0.57 -18.04 7.07
N LEU A 410 -0.23 -16.83 7.50
CA LEU A 410 -1.01 -15.61 7.28
C LEU A 410 -0.49 -14.80 6.09
N GLY A 411 0.65 -15.21 5.51
CA GLY A 411 1.23 -14.61 4.32
C GLY A 411 2.32 -13.58 4.59
N HIS A 412 2.67 -13.33 5.85
CA HIS A 412 3.76 -12.40 6.18
C HIS A 412 5.12 -13.03 5.93
N ARG A 413 6.09 -12.24 5.43
CA ARG A 413 7.47 -12.68 5.29
C ARG A 413 8.14 -12.72 6.66
N ILE A 414 8.55 -13.93 7.09
CA ILE A 414 9.15 -14.18 8.41
C ILE A 414 10.65 -14.41 8.35
N GLY A 415 11.24 -14.51 7.16
CA GLY A 415 12.67 -14.71 7.02
C GLY A 415 13.16 -14.59 5.60
N LYS A 416 14.48 -14.47 5.47
CA LYS A 416 15.23 -14.59 4.22
C LYS A 416 16.56 -15.30 4.46
N THR A 417 17.03 -16.03 3.44
CA THR A 417 18.39 -16.56 3.40
C THR A 417 19.06 -16.06 2.13
N GLU A 418 20.12 -15.26 2.30
CA GLU A 418 20.93 -14.68 1.23
C GLU A 418 22.19 -15.48 1.04
N SER A 419 22.64 -15.67 -0.22
CA SER A 419 23.90 -16.33 -0.55
C SER A 419 24.62 -15.62 -1.69
N ASN A 420 25.95 -15.51 -1.56
CA ASN A 420 26.84 -15.01 -2.62
C ASN A 420 27.55 -16.13 -3.39
N GLY A 421 27.12 -17.38 -3.17
CA GLY A 421 27.68 -18.61 -3.74
C GLY A 421 28.79 -19.24 -2.89
N SER A 422 29.35 -18.56 -1.89
CA SER A 422 30.34 -19.08 -0.95
C SER A 422 29.89 -18.99 0.51
N GLU A 423 29.17 -17.98 0.84
CA GLU A 423 28.64 -17.70 2.18
C GLU A 423 27.13 -17.58 2.12
N SER A 424 26.48 -17.87 3.22
CA SER A 424 25.04 -17.78 3.36
C SER A 424 24.68 -17.11 4.68
N HIS A 425 23.78 -16.13 4.62
CA HIS A 425 23.31 -15.36 5.77
C HIS A 425 21.80 -15.53 5.90
N THR A 426 21.35 -15.86 7.11
CA THR A 426 19.93 -16.05 7.39
C THR A 426 19.43 -14.95 8.31
N THR A 427 18.35 -14.29 7.92
CA THR A 427 17.67 -13.29 8.73
C THR A 427 16.25 -13.76 9.01
N SER A 428 15.86 -13.81 10.27
CA SER A 428 14.48 -14.05 10.70
C SER A 428 13.84 -12.79 11.25
N TYR A 429 12.52 -12.69 11.10
CA TYR A 429 11.73 -11.51 11.47
C TYR A 429 10.60 -11.87 12.42
N VAL A 430 10.31 -10.96 13.34
CA VAL A 430 9.07 -10.94 14.12
C VAL A 430 8.33 -9.63 13.80
N ILE A 431 7.11 -9.77 13.33
CA ILE A 431 6.27 -8.66 12.88
C ILE A 431 5.15 -8.34 13.86
N ASP A 432 4.61 -7.14 13.80
CA ASP A 432 3.38 -6.79 14.53
C ASP A 432 2.15 -7.35 13.79
N ILE A 433 1.72 -8.53 14.19
CA ILE A 433 0.57 -9.25 13.59
C ILE A 433 -0.76 -8.50 13.64
N ARG A 434 -0.85 -7.38 14.37
CA ARG A 434 -2.06 -6.53 14.47
C ARG A 434 -2.13 -5.51 13.32
N LYS A 435 -1.04 -5.33 12.58
CA LYS A 435 -0.94 -4.35 11.49
C LYS A 435 -1.03 -5.05 10.14
N LYS A 436 -1.65 -4.39 9.17
CA LYS A 436 -1.65 -4.85 7.76
C LYS A 436 -0.34 -4.54 7.02
N THR A 437 0.50 -3.70 7.60
CA THR A 437 1.73 -3.17 7.05
C THR A 437 2.92 -3.87 7.68
N ASP A 438 3.12 -5.13 7.57
CA ASP A 438 4.25 -5.96 8.06
C ASP A 438 5.34 -5.20 8.83
N ASN A 439 4.93 -4.45 9.90
CA ASN A 439 5.87 -3.70 10.72
C ASN A 439 6.78 -4.69 11.44
N ILE A 440 8.03 -4.79 11.01
CA ILE A 440 9.04 -5.62 11.68
C ILE A 440 9.33 -4.98 13.04
N LEU A 441 9.17 -5.76 14.10
CA LEU A 441 9.50 -5.33 15.46
C LEU A 441 10.89 -5.79 15.87
N TRP A 442 11.32 -6.93 15.35
CA TRP A 442 12.58 -7.54 15.71
C TRP A 442 13.10 -8.40 14.54
N GLN A 443 14.42 -8.42 14.37
CA GLN A 443 15.11 -9.32 13.46
C GLN A 443 16.33 -9.95 14.12
N ASN A 444 16.74 -11.11 13.61
CA ASN A 444 18.00 -11.74 13.92
C ASN A 444 18.69 -12.15 12.62
N SER A 445 19.89 -11.63 12.41
CA SER A 445 20.74 -11.96 11.27
C SER A 445 21.97 -12.69 11.78
N ASP A 446 22.01 -14.03 11.64
CA ASP A 446 23.13 -14.89 12.06
C ASP A 446 23.57 -14.66 13.54
N GLY A 447 22.62 -14.37 14.42
CA GLY A 447 22.88 -14.12 15.86
C GLY A 447 22.94 -12.64 16.22
N ASN A 448 23.02 -11.72 15.28
CA ASN A 448 22.94 -10.28 15.55
C ASN A 448 21.47 -9.86 15.63
N GLU A 449 21.05 -9.44 16.81
CA GLU A 449 19.67 -9.06 17.11
C GLU A 449 19.45 -7.56 16.98
N ARG A 450 18.31 -7.18 16.39
CA ARG A 450 17.94 -5.79 16.15
C ARG A 450 16.45 -5.59 16.38
N SER A 451 16.08 -4.52 17.05
CA SER A 451 14.72 -4.16 17.37
C SER A 451 14.33 -2.84 16.70
N PHE A 452 13.09 -2.73 16.24
CA PHE A 452 12.55 -1.55 15.57
C PHE A 452 11.38 -0.99 16.36
N VAL A 453 11.46 0.28 16.72
CA VAL A 453 10.43 0.95 17.51
C VAL A 453 9.53 1.76 16.58
N TRP A 454 8.24 1.49 16.69
CA TRP A 454 7.22 2.13 15.88
C TRP A 454 6.24 2.93 16.76
N ASP A 455 5.96 4.15 16.32
CA ASP A 455 4.75 4.86 16.73
C ASP A 455 3.73 4.84 15.58
N ILE A 456 3.52 5.94 14.90
CA ILE A 456 2.80 6.08 13.63
C ILE A 456 3.70 5.83 12.42
N GLN A 457 4.99 5.93 12.62
CA GLN A 457 6.06 5.65 11.67
C GLN A 457 7.17 4.89 12.40
N LEU A 458 8.18 4.43 11.69
CA LEU A 458 9.42 3.96 12.28
C LEU A 458 10.15 5.15 12.92
N ILE A 459 10.56 5.01 14.19
CA ILE A 459 11.13 6.10 14.98
C ILE A 459 12.50 5.80 15.58
N SER A 460 12.86 4.53 15.72
CA SER A 460 14.14 4.13 16.24
C SER A 460 14.50 2.71 15.85
N GLU A 461 15.78 2.46 15.66
CA GLU A 461 16.41 1.15 15.56
C GLU A 461 17.33 0.94 16.76
N VAL A 462 17.33 -0.28 17.35
CA VAL A 462 18.14 -0.62 18.51
C VAL A 462 18.93 -1.89 18.22
N GLU A 463 20.26 -1.82 18.28
CA GLU A 463 21.21 -2.92 18.11
C GLU A 463 22.14 -2.95 19.32
N ASP A 464 22.29 -4.08 20.00
CA ASP A 464 23.20 -4.26 21.16
C ASP A 464 23.10 -3.14 22.22
N ASP A 465 21.89 -2.65 22.53
CA ASP A 465 21.59 -1.52 23.42
C ASP A 465 21.99 -0.12 22.89
N ASP A 466 22.62 -0.01 21.73
CA ASP A 466 22.78 1.26 21.03
C ASP A 466 21.51 1.59 20.25
N SER A 467 21.01 2.81 20.40
CA SER A 467 19.80 3.28 19.70
C SER A 467 20.13 4.36 18.68
N ALA A 468 19.59 4.23 17.49
CA ALA A 468 19.61 5.26 16.46
C ALA A 468 18.20 5.84 16.28
N ASN A 469 18.05 7.15 16.42
CA ASN A 469 16.82 7.84 16.06
C ASN A 469 16.63 7.81 14.56
N ILE A 470 15.39 7.56 14.13
CA ILE A 470 14.98 7.56 12.73
C ILE A 470 14.01 8.71 12.49
N ILE A 471 14.35 9.56 11.53
CA ILE A 471 13.51 10.66 11.08
C ILE A 471 12.98 10.31 9.69
N CYS A 472 11.66 10.40 9.55
CA CYS A 472 10.97 10.16 8.28
C CYS A 472 10.41 11.46 7.70
N ASP A 473 10.28 11.50 6.38
CA ASP A 473 9.49 12.51 5.69
C ASP A 473 7.98 12.26 5.89
N GLU A 474 7.15 13.04 5.24
CA GLU A 474 5.68 12.94 5.33
C GLU A 474 5.12 11.65 4.70
N LEU A 475 5.87 11.01 3.82
CA LEU A 475 5.50 9.73 3.19
C LEU A 475 5.94 8.52 4.01
N GLY A 476 6.75 8.77 5.07
CA GLY A 476 7.35 7.72 5.88
C GLY A 476 8.70 7.23 5.35
N SER A 477 9.28 7.89 4.34
CA SER A 477 10.62 7.55 3.88
C SER A 477 11.65 7.92 4.94
N VAL A 478 12.58 7.00 5.23
CA VAL A 478 13.69 7.27 6.18
C VAL A 478 14.63 8.27 5.54
N ILE A 479 14.75 9.47 6.12
CA ILE A 479 15.60 10.56 5.61
C ILE A 479 16.82 10.81 6.49
N LEU A 480 16.79 10.33 7.75
CA LEU A 480 17.92 10.35 8.67
C LEU A 480 17.82 9.12 9.59
N GLU A 481 18.94 8.42 9.77
CA GLU A 481 19.12 7.33 10.73
C GLU A 481 20.45 7.56 11.47
N GLY A 482 20.36 7.88 12.76
CA GLY A 482 21.53 8.36 13.50
C GLY A 482 22.11 9.62 12.86
N GLU A 483 23.31 9.53 12.29
CA GLU A 483 23.97 10.62 11.54
C GLU A 483 23.90 10.45 10.00
N GLU A 484 23.35 9.33 9.51
CA GLU A 484 23.34 8.99 8.09
C GLU A 484 22.11 9.55 7.40
N LEU A 485 22.34 10.33 6.32
CA LEU A 485 21.32 11.01 5.54
C LEU A 485 20.97 10.22 4.28
N PHE A 486 19.68 10.07 4.01
CA PHE A 486 19.17 9.44 2.81
C PHE A 486 18.37 10.41 1.95
N GLU A 487 18.37 10.17 0.64
CA GLU A 487 17.64 10.96 -0.33
C GLU A 487 17.13 10.05 -1.45
N TYR A 488 15.91 10.31 -1.91
CA TYR A 488 15.23 9.49 -2.90
C TYR A 488 14.73 10.34 -4.06
N SER A 489 14.65 9.71 -5.23
CA SER A 489 13.87 10.26 -6.34
C SER A 489 12.37 10.19 -5.99
N GLU A 490 11.54 10.79 -6.83
CA GLU A 490 10.08 10.78 -6.68
C GLU A 490 9.48 9.36 -6.70
N PHE A 491 10.16 8.38 -7.31
CA PHE A 491 9.76 6.98 -7.34
C PHE A 491 10.60 6.08 -6.41
N GLY A 492 11.46 6.65 -5.56
CA GLY A 492 12.19 5.92 -4.54
C GLY A 492 13.58 5.43 -4.95
N GLU A 493 14.10 5.80 -6.14
CA GLU A 493 15.50 5.54 -6.47
C GLU A 493 16.41 6.26 -5.46
N VAL A 494 17.37 5.54 -4.88
CA VAL A 494 18.30 6.09 -3.89
C VAL A 494 19.28 7.05 -4.57
N LEU A 495 19.36 8.29 -4.10
CA LEU A 495 20.22 9.36 -4.63
C LEU A 495 21.49 9.61 -3.77
N GLY A 496 22.03 8.57 -3.14
CA GLY A 496 23.20 8.69 -2.26
C GLY A 496 23.49 7.41 -1.50
N SER A 497 23.64 7.51 -0.19
CA SER A 497 23.79 6.34 0.68
C SER A 497 22.54 5.48 0.62
N LYS A 498 22.72 4.15 0.61
CA LYS A 498 21.62 3.18 0.59
C LYS A 498 21.23 2.83 2.03
N PRO A 499 19.94 2.95 2.40
CA PRO A 499 19.49 2.53 3.71
C PRO A 499 19.61 1.00 3.87
N LYS A 500 19.84 0.53 5.10
CA LYS A 500 20.08 -0.89 5.39
C LYS A 500 18.80 -1.70 5.51
N ASN A 501 17.81 -1.19 6.23
CA ASN A 501 16.61 -1.96 6.59
C ASN A 501 15.34 -1.37 5.98
N PHE A 502 15.10 -0.09 6.19
CA PHE A 502 13.91 0.63 5.70
C PHE A 502 14.32 1.87 4.95
N GLY A 503 13.64 2.18 3.87
CA GLY A 503 13.98 3.30 3.00
C GLY A 503 12.78 4.11 2.55
N PHE A 504 12.61 4.24 1.25
CA PHE A 504 11.52 4.97 0.62
C PHE A 504 10.14 4.50 1.12
N ALA A 505 9.30 5.45 1.52
CA ALA A 505 7.94 5.22 2.05
C ALA A 505 7.88 4.25 3.25
N GLY A 506 8.99 4.10 4.00
CA GLY A 506 9.09 3.13 5.11
C GLY A 506 9.09 1.67 4.66
N LEU A 507 9.30 1.40 3.39
CA LEU A 507 9.36 0.05 2.82
C LEU A 507 10.70 -0.61 3.14
N MET A 508 10.65 -1.92 3.34
CA MET A 508 11.84 -2.73 3.61
C MET A 508 12.71 -2.84 2.36
N VAL A 509 14.02 -2.65 2.52
CA VAL A 509 15.02 -2.80 1.47
C VAL A 509 15.39 -4.28 1.30
N ASP A 510 15.49 -4.74 0.07
CA ASP A 510 16.04 -6.06 -0.28
C ASP A 510 17.30 -5.90 -1.11
N ASP A 511 18.45 -6.24 -0.54
CA ASP A 511 19.76 -5.96 -1.14
C ASP A 511 20.06 -6.79 -2.39
N ILE A 512 19.58 -8.05 -2.43
CA ILE A 512 19.87 -8.96 -3.55
C ILE A 512 19.02 -8.63 -4.77
N SER A 513 17.73 -8.37 -4.58
CA SER A 513 16.85 -7.96 -5.68
C SER A 513 17.01 -6.50 -6.07
N GLY A 514 17.52 -5.67 -5.16
CA GLY A 514 17.60 -4.21 -5.29
C GLY A 514 16.25 -3.51 -5.19
N ASN A 515 15.18 -4.20 -4.78
CA ASN A 515 13.82 -3.71 -4.74
C ASN A 515 13.37 -3.40 -3.31
N TYR A 516 12.21 -2.73 -3.19
CA TYR A 516 11.54 -2.57 -1.90
C TYR A 516 10.45 -3.64 -1.72
N LEU A 517 10.31 -4.14 -0.49
CA LEU A 517 9.19 -4.98 -0.10
C LEU A 517 8.09 -4.09 0.49
N SER A 518 6.94 -4.04 -0.15
CA SER A 518 5.67 -3.75 0.49
C SER A 518 5.11 -5.07 1.06
N ALA A 519 4.12 -5.05 1.94
CA ALA A 519 3.71 -6.26 2.65
C ALA A 519 3.43 -7.47 1.74
N THR A 520 2.84 -7.25 0.55
CA THR A 520 2.42 -8.34 -0.36
C THR A 520 3.18 -8.40 -1.68
N ARG A 521 3.86 -7.32 -2.10
CA ARG A 521 4.49 -7.22 -3.43
C ARG A 521 5.88 -6.60 -3.35
N MET A 522 6.76 -6.97 -4.28
CA MET A 522 8.03 -6.28 -4.49
C MET A 522 7.83 -5.09 -5.44
N TYR A 523 8.38 -3.95 -5.05
CA TYR A 523 8.37 -2.70 -5.80
C TYR A 523 9.76 -2.42 -6.37
N ASP A 524 9.86 -2.27 -7.69
CA ASP A 524 11.09 -1.87 -8.40
C ASP A 524 11.03 -0.35 -8.62
N GLU A 525 11.86 0.39 -7.88
CA GLU A 525 11.90 1.85 -7.90
C GLU A 525 12.42 2.40 -9.23
N ASN A 526 13.27 1.66 -9.94
CA ASN A 526 13.78 2.06 -11.24
C ASN A 526 12.67 1.98 -12.30
N LEU A 527 11.82 0.95 -12.19
CA LEU A 527 10.64 0.80 -13.03
C LEU A 527 9.48 1.72 -12.57
N GLY A 528 9.47 2.12 -11.31
CA GLY A 528 8.36 2.85 -10.68
C GLY A 528 7.08 2.00 -10.62
N ARG A 529 7.19 0.67 -10.50
CA ARG A 529 6.05 -0.26 -10.51
C ARG A 529 6.32 -1.55 -9.74
N PHE A 530 5.27 -2.25 -9.41
CA PHE A 530 5.34 -3.57 -8.80
C PHE A 530 5.75 -4.66 -9.80
N LEU A 531 6.46 -5.69 -9.33
CA LEU A 531 6.88 -6.85 -10.13
C LEU A 531 5.74 -7.83 -10.41
N GLY A 532 4.66 -7.78 -9.65
CA GLY A 532 3.49 -8.65 -9.77
C GLY A 532 2.19 -7.87 -9.83
N LYS A 533 1.13 -8.54 -10.34
CA LYS A 533 -0.23 -7.97 -10.41
C LYS A 533 -0.82 -7.72 -9.02
N ASP A 534 -1.60 -6.68 -8.92
CA ASP A 534 -2.45 -6.43 -7.77
C ASP A 534 -3.55 -7.51 -7.64
N LYS A 535 -3.74 -7.99 -6.43
CA LYS A 535 -4.83 -8.91 -6.10
C LYS A 535 -6.15 -8.15 -5.97
N ILE A 536 -6.09 -6.90 -5.47
CA ILE A 536 -7.24 -6.00 -5.32
C ILE A 536 -7.44 -5.23 -6.62
N LYS A 537 -8.70 -5.10 -7.03
CA LYS A 537 -9.07 -4.36 -8.23
C LYS A 537 -9.40 -2.92 -7.87
N GLY A 538 -9.05 -2.01 -8.76
CA GLY A 538 -9.38 -0.60 -8.63
C GLY A 538 -10.88 -0.30 -8.65
N ASP A 539 -11.24 0.95 -8.37
CA ASP A 539 -12.61 1.45 -8.43
C ASP A 539 -13.07 1.59 -9.89
N LEU A 540 -14.23 1.02 -10.24
CA LEU A 540 -14.80 1.07 -11.59
C LEU A 540 -15.06 2.51 -12.08
N ARG A 541 -15.25 3.47 -11.18
CA ARG A 541 -15.48 4.88 -11.53
C ARG A 541 -14.22 5.62 -11.98
N TYR A 542 -13.04 5.03 -11.77
CA TYR A 542 -11.75 5.60 -12.08
C TYR A 542 -10.91 4.61 -12.88
N GLY A 543 -10.91 4.76 -14.20
CA GLY A 543 -10.28 3.83 -15.13
C GLY A 543 -8.80 3.64 -14.87
N PHE A 544 -8.08 4.70 -14.49
CA PHE A 544 -6.65 4.65 -14.18
C PHE A 544 -6.31 3.76 -12.98
N THR A 545 -7.25 3.53 -12.05
CA THR A 545 -7.05 2.63 -10.90
C THR A 545 -7.06 1.14 -11.27
N GLN A 546 -7.44 0.81 -12.51
CA GLN A 546 -7.51 -0.58 -12.99
C GLN A 546 -6.15 -1.12 -13.45
N ASN A 547 -5.09 -0.28 -13.52
CA ASN A 547 -3.74 -0.77 -13.81
C ASN A 547 -3.20 -1.54 -12.59
N GLU A 548 -2.90 -2.82 -12.80
CA GLU A 548 -2.57 -3.77 -11.74
C GLU A 548 -1.11 -3.70 -11.27
N TYR A 549 -0.28 -2.84 -11.90
CA TYR A 549 1.17 -2.79 -11.65
C TYR A 549 1.67 -1.45 -11.15
N THR A 550 0.92 -0.36 -11.34
CA THR A 550 1.38 0.98 -10.98
C THR A 550 1.53 1.13 -9.47
N TYR A 551 2.64 1.72 -9.04
CA TYR A 551 2.81 2.21 -7.69
C TYR A 551 2.09 3.55 -7.56
N CYS A 552 1.18 3.65 -6.58
CA CYS A 552 0.51 4.90 -6.22
C CYS A 552 -0.11 5.65 -7.41
N TYR A 553 -0.61 4.92 -8.44
CA TYR A 553 -1.21 5.50 -9.66
C TYR A 553 -0.28 6.47 -10.40
N ASN A 554 1.06 6.31 -10.31
CA ASN A 554 2.09 7.25 -10.79
C ASN A 554 2.06 8.64 -10.11
N SER A 555 1.53 8.72 -8.90
CA SER A 555 1.51 9.92 -8.04
C SER A 555 2.20 9.64 -6.67
N PRO A 556 3.46 9.18 -6.66
CA PRO A 556 4.14 8.67 -5.46
C PRO A 556 4.52 9.75 -4.45
N LEU A 557 4.43 11.05 -4.80
CA LEU A 557 4.69 12.16 -3.88
C LEU A 557 3.49 12.48 -2.97
N ILE A 558 2.33 11.83 -3.21
CA ILE A 558 1.07 12.08 -2.47
C ILE A 558 0.62 10.82 -1.76
N PHE A 559 0.78 9.66 -2.42
CA PHE A 559 0.32 8.37 -1.95
C PHE A 559 1.50 7.48 -1.56
N VAL A 560 1.22 6.55 -0.65
CA VAL A 560 2.09 5.42 -0.30
C VAL A 560 1.30 4.13 -0.39
N ASP A 561 1.93 3.04 -0.79
CA ASP A 561 1.32 1.70 -0.81
C ASP A 561 2.16 0.72 0.02
N SER A 562 2.07 0.88 1.34
CA SER A 562 2.80 0.03 2.29
C SER A 562 2.27 -1.40 2.34
N THR A 563 1.02 -1.63 1.94
CA THR A 563 0.41 -2.97 1.89
C THR A 563 0.73 -3.70 0.59
N GLY A 564 0.99 -2.97 -0.49
CA GLY A 564 1.09 -3.53 -1.84
C GLY A 564 -0.26 -3.96 -2.43
N GLU A 565 -1.37 -3.42 -1.93
CA GLU A 565 -2.73 -3.75 -2.37
C GLU A 565 -3.55 -2.50 -2.70
N SER A 566 -3.32 -1.38 -2.01
CA SER A 566 -4.01 -0.13 -2.30
C SER A 566 -3.26 1.08 -1.76
N PRO A 567 -3.05 2.11 -2.59
CA PRO A 567 -2.44 3.36 -2.15
C PRO A 567 -3.26 4.07 -1.07
N ALA A 568 -2.60 4.59 -0.06
CA ALA A 568 -3.16 5.43 0.99
C ALA A 568 -2.57 6.85 0.92
N ALA A 569 -3.36 7.86 1.25
CA ALA A 569 -2.82 9.20 1.39
C ALA A 569 -1.92 9.27 2.61
N ASN A 570 -0.69 9.71 2.40
CA ASN A 570 0.34 10.14 3.36
C ASN A 570 0.39 9.42 4.74
N ALA A 571 1.55 8.87 5.11
CA ALA A 571 1.80 8.16 6.37
C ALA A 571 1.47 8.98 7.63
N LEU A 572 1.73 10.29 7.64
CA LEU A 572 1.42 11.18 8.78
C LEU A 572 -0.08 11.39 8.99
N THR A 573 -0.89 11.26 7.95
CA THR A 573 -2.35 11.39 8.04
C THR A 573 -3.06 10.06 8.22
N SER A 574 -2.39 8.93 7.97
CA SER A 574 -2.94 7.57 8.16
C SER A 574 -3.22 7.20 9.61
N VAL A 575 -2.75 8.01 10.56
CA VAL A 575 -2.97 7.85 12.01
C VAL A 575 -4.36 8.27 12.45
N LEU A 576 -4.99 9.13 11.67
CA LEU A 576 -6.37 9.51 11.91
C LEU A 576 -7.26 8.51 11.16
N ASP A 577 -7.73 7.52 11.90
CA ASP A 577 -8.82 6.61 11.59
C ASP A 577 -8.99 6.20 10.11
N THR A 578 -8.96 4.91 9.82
CA THR A 578 -9.19 4.35 8.47
C THR A 578 -10.41 4.93 7.76
N THR A 579 -11.40 5.39 8.52
CA THR A 579 -12.61 6.06 8.02
C THR A 579 -12.31 7.48 7.50
N GLU A 580 -11.45 8.25 8.16
CA GLU A 580 -11.12 9.63 7.74
C GLU A 580 -10.16 9.64 6.55
N ASN A 581 -9.26 8.66 6.44
CA ASN A 581 -8.41 8.47 5.26
C ASN A 581 -9.20 8.00 4.04
N TYR A 582 -10.17 7.11 4.24
CA TYR A 582 -11.11 6.73 3.19
C TYR A 582 -11.96 7.93 2.77
N ILE A 583 -12.42 8.74 3.70
CA ILE A 583 -13.15 9.99 3.45
C ILE A 583 -12.26 11.01 2.72
N ARG A 584 -10.97 11.14 3.05
CA ARG A 584 -10.03 12.05 2.34
C ARG A 584 -9.69 11.54 0.94
N TYR A 585 -9.50 10.25 0.77
CA TYR A 585 -9.35 9.62 -0.54
C TYR A 585 -10.61 9.83 -1.39
N VAL A 586 -11.77 9.63 -0.81
CA VAL A 586 -13.08 9.91 -1.44
C VAL A 586 -13.28 11.40 -1.70
N MET A 587 -12.80 12.31 -0.83
CA MET A 587 -12.81 13.77 -1.09
C MET A 587 -11.83 14.17 -2.18
N PHE A 588 -10.63 13.60 -2.20
CA PHE A 588 -9.65 13.81 -3.28
C PHE A 588 -10.24 13.40 -4.64
N LEU A 589 -11.00 12.31 -4.69
CA LEU A 589 -11.69 11.84 -5.88
C LEU A 589 -13.07 12.50 -6.11
N GLY A 590 -13.50 13.43 -5.28
CA GLY A 590 -14.75 14.16 -5.46
C GLY A 590 -16.04 13.42 -5.08
N ILE A 591 -15.98 12.39 -4.23
CA ILE A 591 -17.09 11.47 -4.00
C ILE A 591 -17.61 11.55 -2.55
N TYR A 592 -18.42 12.51 -2.24
CA TYR A 592 -19.03 12.60 -0.89
C TYR A 592 -20.49 12.10 -0.78
N SER A 593 -21.17 11.77 -1.87
CA SER A 593 -22.63 11.54 -1.83
C SER A 593 -23.14 10.14 -2.20
N VAL A 594 -22.29 9.11 -2.41
CA VAL A 594 -22.75 7.82 -2.97
C VAL A 594 -22.37 6.59 -2.12
N VAL A 595 -21.82 6.77 -0.93
CA VAL A 595 -21.26 5.63 -0.12
C VAL A 595 -22.33 4.63 0.34
N ASP A 596 -23.61 4.99 0.44
CA ASP A 596 -24.60 4.16 1.13
C ASP A 596 -25.34 3.13 0.26
N VAL A 597 -25.42 3.32 -1.05
CA VAL A 597 -26.20 2.42 -1.93
C VAL A 597 -25.31 1.40 -2.66
N THR A 598 -24.06 1.77 -2.99
CA THR A 598 -23.17 0.94 -3.82
C THR A 598 -22.41 -0.11 -3.03
N THR A 599 -22.11 0.12 -1.76
CA THR A 599 -21.40 -0.85 -0.90
C THR A 599 -22.19 -2.15 -0.67
N LYS A 600 -23.52 -2.10 -0.65
CA LYS A 600 -24.35 -3.31 -0.53
C LYS A 600 -24.33 -4.18 -1.79
N ASN A 601 -24.25 -3.58 -2.98
CA ASN A 601 -24.23 -4.29 -4.25
C ASN A 601 -22.83 -4.77 -4.66
N ILE A 602 -21.77 -4.05 -4.24
CA ILE A 602 -20.38 -4.47 -4.48
C ILE A 602 -19.97 -5.60 -3.54
N ARG A 603 -20.43 -5.62 -2.28
CA ARG A 603 -20.19 -6.73 -1.34
C ARG A 603 -20.80 -8.06 -1.81
N ALA A 604 -21.89 -8.04 -2.53
CA ALA A 604 -22.49 -9.26 -3.08
C ALA A 604 -21.72 -9.84 -4.29
N GLY A 605 -20.87 -9.06 -4.95
CA GLY A 605 -20.14 -9.45 -6.17
C GLY A 605 -18.65 -9.75 -6.01
N LEU A 606 -18.03 -9.38 -4.89
CA LEU A 606 -16.58 -9.44 -4.67
C LEU A 606 -16.15 -10.38 -3.53
N ASN A 607 -16.92 -11.42 -3.22
CA ASN A 607 -16.46 -12.48 -2.29
C ASN A 607 -15.28 -13.24 -2.91
N LEU A 608 -14.08 -12.69 -2.78
CA LEU A 608 -12.82 -13.36 -3.00
C LEU A 608 -12.34 -13.98 -1.67
N VAL A 609 -11.85 -15.19 -1.75
CA VAL A 609 -11.51 -16.13 -0.67
C VAL A 609 -10.60 -15.55 0.45
N GLN A 610 -9.92 -14.44 0.19
CA GLN A 610 -9.07 -13.77 1.19
C GLN A 610 -9.83 -12.83 2.13
N ASP A 611 -10.97 -12.30 1.72
CA ASP A 611 -11.74 -11.35 2.55
C ASP A 611 -12.39 -12.05 3.76
N GLU A 612 -12.75 -13.34 3.67
CA GLU A 612 -13.39 -14.05 4.80
C GLU A 612 -12.44 -14.34 5.97
N VAL A 613 -11.17 -14.62 5.72
CA VAL A 613 -10.18 -14.84 6.82
C VAL A 613 -9.79 -13.51 7.45
N VAL A 614 -9.73 -12.45 6.66
CA VAL A 614 -9.43 -11.08 7.12
C VAL A 614 -10.66 -10.43 7.76
N ASP A 615 -11.87 -10.70 7.24
CA ASP A 615 -13.12 -10.18 7.80
C ASP A 615 -13.49 -10.80 9.16
N ASP A 616 -13.10 -12.03 9.47
CA ASP A 616 -13.30 -12.58 10.82
C ASP A 616 -12.31 -11.96 11.85
N ILE A 617 -11.11 -11.59 11.42
CA ILE A 617 -10.19 -10.77 12.22
C ILE A 617 -10.70 -9.31 12.31
N ALA A 618 -11.29 -8.79 11.25
CA ALA A 618 -11.87 -7.46 11.17
C ALA A 618 -13.27 -7.37 11.82
N ASN A 619 -14.11 -8.42 11.74
CA ASN A 619 -15.45 -8.43 12.35
C ASN A 619 -15.43 -8.50 13.88
N SER A 620 -14.39 -9.06 14.49
CA SER A 620 -14.18 -8.91 15.94
C SER A 620 -13.85 -7.45 16.30
N GLY A 621 -13.22 -6.70 15.40
CA GLY A 621 -13.05 -5.25 15.47
C GLY A 621 -14.32 -4.47 15.11
N TYR A 622 -15.14 -4.94 14.17
CA TYR A 622 -16.32 -4.22 13.66
C TYR A 622 -17.44 -4.08 14.69
N THR A 623 -17.70 -5.08 15.54
CA THR A 623 -18.66 -4.96 16.65
C THR A 623 -18.15 -3.95 17.69
N TYR A 624 -16.87 -3.92 17.97
CA TYR A 624 -16.20 -2.96 18.83
C TYR A 624 -16.30 -1.52 18.26
N TRP A 625 -16.08 -1.35 16.95
CA TRP A 625 -16.18 -0.06 16.28
C TRP A 625 -17.61 0.45 16.16
N LYS A 626 -18.59 -0.42 15.95
CA LYS A 626 -20.01 -0.06 15.87
C LYS A 626 -20.54 0.50 17.20
N GLU A 627 -20.10 -0.06 18.32
CA GLU A 627 -20.43 0.46 19.65
C GLU A 627 -19.71 1.79 19.93
N ARG A 628 -18.47 1.94 19.46
CA ARG A 628 -17.68 3.16 19.67
C ARG A 628 -18.11 4.32 18.75
N VAL A 629 -18.52 4.05 17.52
CA VAL A 629 -19.14 5.07 16.64
C VAL A 629 -20.41 5.60 17.28
N ALA A 630 -21.23 4.74 17.88
CA ALA A 630 -22.42 5.17 18.63
C ALA A 630 -22.10 6.02 19.87
N ASP A 631 -20.96 5.84 20.52
CA ASP A 631 -20.50 6.66 21.66
C ASP A 631 -19.82 7.96 21.20
N ILE A 632 -19.09 7.95 20.09
CA ILE A 632 -18.48 9.15 19.48
C ILE A 632 -19.59 10.06 18.89
N GLU A 633 -20.64 9.50 18.32
CA GLU A 633 -21.81 10.25 17.84
C GLU A 633 -22.53 11.00 18.98
N LYS A 634 -22.42 10.54 20.21
CA LYS A 634 -23.02 11.22 21.37
C LYS A 634 -22.22 12.42 21.87
N ASP A 635 -20.89 12.43 21.73
CA ASP A 635 -20.02 13.39 22.40
C ASP A 635 -19.28 14.38 21.47
N ALA A 636 -19.14 14.11 20.17
CA ALA A 636 -18.24 14.85 19.28
C ALA A 636 -18.93 15.65 18.16
N ILE A 637 -20.21 15.45 17.88
CA ILE A 637 -20.92 16.20 16.85
C ILE A 637 -21.83 17.20 17.55
N SER A 638 -21.59 18.50 17.35
CA SER A 638 -22.54 19.51 17.82
C SER A 638 -23.94 19.22 17.22
N LYS A 639 -24.99 19.40 18.01
CA LYS A 639 -26.39 19.16 17.60
C LYS A 639 -26.75 19.78 16.24
N ASP A 640 -26.00 20.78 15.81
CA ASP A 640 -26.20 21.53 14.57
C ASP A 640 -25.69 20.74 13.32
N VAL A 641 -24.62 19.99 13.45
CA VAL A 641 -24.07 19.12 12.37
C VAL A 641 -24.95 17.87 12.23
N TYR A 642 -25.36 17.27 13.34
CA TYR A 642 -26.27 16.12 13.33
C TYR A 642 -27.62 16.44 12.67
N ASN A 643 -28.20 17.62 12.95
CA ASN A 643 -29.45 18.04 12.34
C ASN A 643 -29.32 18.38 10.86
N LYS A 644 -28.15 18.84 10.38
CA LYS A 644 -27.89 19.08 8.96
C LYS A 644 -27.72 17.76 8.17
N ILE A 645 -27.13 16.73 8.77
CA ILE A 645 -26.96 15.40 8.16
C ILE A 645 -28.30 14.63 8.10
N LYS A 646 -29.18 14.81 9.09
CA LYS A 646 -30.46 14.12 9.15
C LYS A 646 -31.52 14.64 8.15
N ASN A 647 -31.29 15.82 7.56
CA ASN A 647 -32.18 16.48 6.60
C ASN A 647 -31.62 16.44 5.16
N ILE A 648 -30.57 15.69 4.89
CA ILE A 648 -30.07 15.25 3.60
C ILE A 648 -30.39 13.77 3.42
#